data_03575c59867555a7af4f8286b4f0b097
#
_entry.id   03575c59867555a7af4f8286b4f0b097
#
_cell.length_a   1.000
_cell.length_b   1.000
_cell.length_c   1.000
_cell.angle_alpha   90.00
_cell.angle_beta   90.00
_cell.angle_gamma   90.00
#
_symmetry.space_group_name_H-M   'P 1'
#
loop_
_entity.id
_entity.type
_entity.pdbx_description
1 polymer ?
#
loop_
_entity_poly.entity_id
_entity_poly.type
_entity_poly.pdbx_seq_one_letter_code
_entity_poly.pdbx_strand_id
1 'polypeptide(L)'
;QVYDPASANYHHFLTTEEFTAQFGPTEQDYAMVANFARVNGLTVTHTHANRMLLDVSGRAANIEKAFQVNLRTYQHPKENRKFFAPDADPSVDVALPILSVSGLDNYSIPHPKSRPQPLNQASVAPKLGSGHLGSYQGNDFRNAYVPGTTLTGAGQNVGLLQFDGFFPSDITAYENQIGLITNVPQLIVVPIDGGVPVPTRLGNSEVSLDIEMVVSMAPGVSKIYVYEAPNPSPWVDLLNRMANDNLARQLSCSWGGGPPVAAAEQIFQQMALQGQTFLNASGDSDAFNAVSNPIQFPSDSPHITEVGGTFLTTGANASYASETVWNRDVQIGPVWDGVGSCGGISTFYSIPSWQTNINFTASQGSSTFRNVPDVALTAENVWVIYGGGQSGAFGGTSCAAPLWAGFMALVNQQATNNGHASIGFLNPAIYNIAKSAAYTNCFHDTTTGNNTWSGSPTLFYATNNYDLVTGLGTPNGTNLINALTLSGVTNPIIHYSPPPPPYGSTLATMNGGNPNGTWQLFVLDDAAFNSGIISNGWILALTTATPVGFSANLNLAMTASVTTVLVSNNFNYTLTVTNNGPSTSSNVLVSDTLPLNLNVVSSSAGQGSVLRSGQLLNWNVGTLAVNAGSQLAFTVRPDSYGDMFNYATASAATSDANTDDKFASVNVTVIVATPPQISGIFTSTNGAFQLTVLSPAVPTVIQASTNLVNWVNIYTNTPPFTFTDSNATSYKSRFYRALVGL
;
A
#
# COMPACT_ATOMS: atom_id res chain seq x y z
N GLN A 1 -15.03 -21.52 -3.66
CA GLN A 1 -15.48 -21.53 -5.07
C GLN A 1 -14.58 -20.67 -5.96
N VAL A 2 -14.25 -19.41 -5.57
CA VAL A 2 -13.44 -18.49 -6.40
C VAL A 2 -11.98 -18.95 -6.60
N TYR A 3 -11.48 -19.88 -5.79
CA TYR A 3 -10.14 -20.48 -5.87
C TYR A 3 -10.16 -21.98 -6.20
N ASP A 4 -11.30 -22.52 -6.56
CA ASP A 4 -11.43 -23.91 -7.01
C ASP A 4 -11.51 -23.94 -8.55
N PRO A 5 -10.49 -24.48 -9.25
CA PRO A 5 -10.48 -24.55 -10.71
C PRO A 5 -11.65 -25.32 -11.32
N ALA A 6 -12.32 -26.18 -10.54
CA ALA A 6 -13.51 -26.91 -10.99
C ALA A 6 -14.81 -26.10 -10.84
N SER A 7 -14.77 -24.96 -10.16
CA SER A 7 -15.94 -24.10 -9.93
C SER A 7 -16.24 -23.20 -11.12
N ALA A 8 -17.50 -23.00 -11.42
CA ALA A 8 -17.95 -21.99 -12.40
C ALA A 8 -17.60 -20.55 -11.96
N ASN A 9 -17.32 -20.34 -10.67
CA ASN A 9 -16.93 -19.06 -10.09
C ASN A 9 -15.41 -18.90 -9.98
N TYR A 10 -14.61 -19.78 -10.60
CA TYR A 10 -13.15 -19.69 -10.54
C TYR A 10 -12.65 -18.35 -11.07
N HIS A 11 -11.92 -17.60 -10.24
CA HIS A 11 -11.41 -16.24 -10.48
C HIS A 11 -12.49 -15.22 -10.88
N HIS A 12 -13.78 -15.50 -10.57
CA HIS A 12 -14.83 -14.49 -10.62
C HIS A 12 -14.86 -13.73 -9.29
N PHE A 13 -14.02 -12.73 -9.19
CA PHE A 13 -13.88 -11.93 -7.99
C PHE A 13 -14.99 -10.91 -7.85
N LEU A 14 -15.41 -10.67 -6.62
CA LEU A 14 -16.45 -9.70 -6.30
C LEU A 14 -15.93 -8.27 -6.36
N THR A 15 -16.78 -7.34 -6.75
CA THR A 15 -16.56 -5.92 -6.44
C THR A 15 -16.83 -5.65 -4.96
N THR A 16 -16.44 -4.48 -4.46
CA THR A 16 -16.74 -4.07 -3.08
C THR A 16 -18.26 -3.99 -2.84
N GLU A 17 -19.02 -3.53 -3.83
CA GLU A 17 -20.47 -3.45 -3.77
C GLU A 17 -21.13 -4.83 -3.74
N GLU A 18 -20.67 -5.77 -4.58
CA GLU A 18 -21.15 -7.14 -4.60
C GLU A 18 -20.84 -7.87 -3.30
N PHE A 19 -19.63 -7.67 -2.75
CA PHE A 19 -19.27 -8.19 -1.43
C PHE A 19 -20.21 -7.63 -0.36
N THR A 20 -20.40 -6.32 -0.34
CA THR A 20 -21.26 -5.64 0.63
C THR A 20 -22.71 -6.12 0.55
N ALA A 21 -23.23 -6.32 -0.67
CA ALA A 21 -24.59 -6.80 -0.87
C ALA A 21 -24.80 -8.24 -0.42
N GLN A 22 -23.76 -9.09 -0.53
CA GLN A 22 -23.85 -10.52 -0.21
C GLN A 22 -23.49 -10.85 1.23
N PHE A 23 -22.50 -10.14 1.80
CA PHE A 23 -21.83 -10.49 3.06
C PHE A 23 -21.78 -9.37 4.07
N GLY A 24 -21.93 -8.12 3.64
CA GLY A 24 -21.92 -6.96 4.55
C GLY A 24 -23.13 -6.94 5.49
N PRO A 25 -23.02 -6.34 6.67
CA PRO A 25 -24.17 -6.09 7.53
C PRO A 25 -25.28 -5.34 6.80
N THR A 26 -26.54 -5.60 7.15
CA THR A 26 -27.66 -4.87 6.55
C THR A 26 -27.61 -3.37 6.91
N GLU A 27 -28.23 -2.53 6.13
CA GLU A 27 -28.33 -1.09 6.44
C GLU A 27 -29.02 -0.87 7.79
N GLN A 28 -30.00 -1.72 8.13
CA GLN A 28 -30.70 -1.66 9.42
C GLN A 28 -29.79 -2.00 10.58
N ASP A 29 -28.96 -3.05 10.46
CA ASP A 29 -28.00 -3.44 11.49
C ASP A 29 -26.95 -2.34 11.70
N TYR A 30 -26.43 -1.79 10.61
CA TYR A 30 -25.46 -0.71 10.66
C TYR A 30 -26.03 0.57 11.28
N ALA A 31 -27.28 0.92 10.91
CA ALA A 31 -27.99 2.05 11.51
C ALA A 31 -28.28 1.84 13.01
N MET A 32 -28.51 0.59 13.43
CA MET A 32 -28.70 0.23 14.84
C MET A 32 -27.43 0.51 15.66
N VAL A 33 -26.27 0.10 15.15
CA VAL A 33 -24.96 0.36 15.80
C VAL A 33 -24.65 1.86 15.81
N ALA A 34 -24.91 2.57 14.73
CA ALA A 34 -24.75 4.03 14.69
C ALA A 34 -25.67 4.75 15.67
N ASN A 35 -26.90 4.26 15.86
CA ASN A 35 -27.81 4.81 16.87
C ASN A 35 -27.36 4.50 18.30
N PHE A 36 -26.88 3.30 18.55
CA PHE A 36 -26.28 2.95 19.85
C PHE A 36 -25.14 3.91 20.22
N ALA A 37 -24.25 4.21 19.28
CA ALA A 37 -23.19 5.18 19.51
C ALA A 37 -23.74 6.55 19.91
N ARG A 38 -24.71 7.09 19.14
CA ARG A 38 -25.29 8.42 19.40
C ARG A 38 -26.03 8.50 20.75
N VAL A 39 -26.80 7.47 21.10
CA VAL A 39 -27.56 7.44 22.38
C VAL A 39 -26.61 7.41 23.57
N ASN A 40 -25.42 6.82 23.42
CA ASN A 40 -24.39 6.80 24.44
C ASN A 40 -23.49 8.06 24.42
N GLY A 41 -23.82 9.07 23.61
CA GLY A 41 -23.08 10.33 23.55
C GLY A 41 -21.74 10.21 22.81
N LEU A 42 -21.63 9.23 21.91
CA LEU A 42 -20.51 9.08 20.98
C LEU A 42 -20.88 9.72 19.65
N THR A 43 -19.89 10.32 19.00
CA THR A 43 -20.02 10.89 17.66
C THR A 43 -19.55 9.86 16.65
N VAL A 44 -20.36 9.54 15.66
CA VAL A 44 -19.90 8.77 14.50
C VAL A 44 -18.99 9.67 13.67
N THR A 45 -17.73 9.31 13.55
CA THR A 45 -16.70 10.10 12.85
C THR A 45 -16.56 9.65 11.41
N HIS A 46 -16.71 8.35 11.16
CA HIS A 46 -16.68 7.81 9.80
C HIS A 46 -17.63 6.62 9.63
N THR A 47 -18.08 6.40 8.40
CA THR A 47 -18.89 5.25 7.98
C THR A 47 -18.24 4.61 6.77
N HIS A 48 -18.30 3.29 6.66
CA HIS A 48 -17.64 2.54 5.60
C HIS A 48 -18.66 1.91 4.62
N ALA A 49 -18.31 1.90 3.34
CA ALA A 49 -19.20 1.41 2.28
C ALA A 49 -19.58 -0.07 2.46
N ASN A 50 -18.64 -0.90 2.93
CA ASN A 50 -18.89 -2.31 3.23
C ASN A 50 -19.67 -2.55 4.53
N ARG A 51 -19.95 -1.51 5.30
CA ARG A 51 -20.65 -1.57 6.60
C ARG A 51 -20.02 -2.49 7.66
N MET A 52 -18.76 -2.90 7.44
CA MET A 52 -18.01 -3.78 8.36
C MET A 52 -17.41 -3.04 9.55
N LEU A 53 -17.18 -1.73 9.42
CA LEU A 53 -16.54 -0.89 10.41
C LEU A 53 -17.33 0.41 10.61
N LEU A 54 -17.40 0.91 11.84
CA LEU A 54 -18.01 2.19 12.21
C LEU A 54 -17.06 2.91 13.17
N ASP A 55 -16.55 4.08 12.78
CA ASP A 55 -15.65 4.85 13.62
C ASP A 55 -16.44 5.81 14.49
N VAL A 56 -16.12 5.79 15.77
CA VAL A 56 -16.78 6.62 16.75
C VAL A 56 -15.77 7.32 17.66
N SER A 57 -16.08 8.52 18.07
CA SER A 57 -15.29 9.31 19.00
C SER A 57 -16.16 9.83 20.14
N GLY A 58 -15.58 9.96 21.34
CA GLY A 58 -16.29 10.47 22.48
C GLY A 58 -15.40 10.70 23.70
N ARG A 59 -16.00 11.29 24.73
CA ARG A 59 -15.30 11.42 26.02
C ARG A 59 -15.12 10.04 26.65
N ALA A 60 -14.01 9.81 27.34
CA ALA A 60 -13.72 8.55 28.02
C ALA A 60 -14.92 8.05 28.86
N ALA A 61 -15.55 8.92 29.65
CA ALA A 61 -16.72 8.56 30.44
C ALA A 61 -17.94 8.07 29.64
N ASN A 62 -18.09 8.52 28.37
CA ASN A 62 -19.15 8.03 27.48
C ASN A 62 -18.78 6.65 26.92
N ILE A 63 -17.52 6.47 26.58
CA ILE A 63 -16.96 5.18 26.11
C ILE A 63 -17.08 4.14 27.22
N GLU A 64 -16.62 4.47 28.43
CA GLU A 64 -16.71 3.60 29.61
C GLU A 64 -18.14 3.15 29.86
N LYS A 65 -19.09 4.09 29.80
CA LYS A 65 -20.52 3.80 29.96
C LYS A 65 -21.07 2.94 28.83
N ALA A 66 -20.73 3.25 27.58
CA ALA A 66 -21.25 2.56 26.41
C ALA A 66 -20.80 1.09 26.36
N PHE A 67 -19.56 0.83 26.74
CA PHE A 67 -18.93 -0.50 26.65
C PHE A 67 -18.75 -1.18 28.01
N GLN A 68 -19.26 -0.58 29.10
CA GLN A 68 -19.24 -1.11 30.46
C GLN A 68 -17.83 -1.44 30.98
N VAL A 69 -16.87 -0.57 30.72
CA VAL A 69 -15.46 -0.70 31.11
C VAL A 69 -15.00 0.54 31.87
N ASN A 70 -13.86 0.46 32.58
CA ASN A 70 -13.12 1.65 33.00
C ASN A 70 -11.76 1.70 32.28
N LEU A 71 -11.47 2.78 31.63
CA LEU A 71 -10.17 3.02 30.97
C LEU A 71 -9.13 3.42 32.05
N ARG A 72 -8.03 2.72 32.07
CA ARG A 72 -6.96 2.95 33.05
C ARG A 72 -5.62 3.09 32.35
N THR A 73 -4.69 3.76 33.00
CA THR A 73 -3.31 3.89 32.54
C THR A 73 -2.41 2.96 33.34
N TYR A 74 -1.62 2.16 32.65
CA TYR A 74 -0.69 1.18 33.19
C TYR A 74 0.74 1.47 32.76
N GLN A 75 1.74 0.96 33.52
CA GLN A 75 3.13 0.90 33.06
C GLN A 75 3.33 -0.34 32.21
N HIS A 76 3.88 -0.17 30.98
CA HIS A 76 4.14 -1.31 30.11
C HIS A 76 5.22 -2.22 30.72
N PRO A 77 5.02 -3.58 30.76
CA PRO A 77 5.92 -4.48 31.47
C PRO A 77 7.29 -4.65 30.81
N LYS A 78 7.38 -4.46 29.49
CA LYS A 78 8.60 -4.68 28.70
C LYS A 78 9.16 -3.38 28.09
N GLU A 79 8.34 -2.35 27.91
CA GLU A 79 8.71 -1.10 27.25
C GLU A 79 8.70 0.08 28.23
N ASN A 80 9.57 1.05 28.04
CA ASN A 80 9.63 2.23 28.89
C ASN A 80 8.56 3.26 28.50
N ARG A 81 7.29 2.86 28.52
CA ARG A 81 6.13 3.72 28.25
C ARG A 81 4.92 3.34 29.12
N LYS A 82 3.99 4.25 29.22
CA LYS A 82 2.65 3.97 29.73
C LYS A 82 1.73 3.61 28.58
N PHE A 83 0.73 2.80 28.87
CA PHE A 83 -0.36 2.49 27.97
C PHE A 83 -1.69 2.64 28.68
N PHE A 84 -2.76 2.83 27.92
CA PHE A 84 -4.12 2.74 28.44
C PHE A 84 -4.77 1.43 27.96
N ALA A 85 -5.65 0.92 28.79
CA ALA A 85 -6.48 -0.24 28.46
C ALA A 85 -7.71 -0.28 29.34
N PRO A 86 -8.80 -0.95 28.93
CA PRO A 86 -9.94 -1.21 29.80
C PRO A 86 -9.56 -2.21 30.91
N ASP A 87 -10.23 -2.12 32.03
CA ASP A 87 -10.04 -3.02 33.17
C ASP A 87 -10.85 -4.34 33.08
N ALA A 88 -11.70 -4.45 32.05
CA ALA A 88 -12.49 -5.62 31.70
C ALA A 88 -12.75 -5.64 30.19
N ASP A 89 -13.17 -6.79 29.69
CA ASP A 89 -13.57 -6.91 28.29
C ASP A 89 -14.79 -6.03 27.99
N PRO A 90 -14.82 -5.31 26.86
CA PRO A 90 -15.97 -4.49 26.46
C PRO A 90 -17.24 -5.34 26.33
N SER A 91 -18.36 -4.82 26.85
CA SER A 91 -19.63 -5.50 26.81
C SER A 91 -20.71 -4.61 26.23
N VAL A 92 -21.54 -5.17 25.35
CA VAL A 92 -22.69 -4.52 24.73
C VAL A 92 -23.91 -5.45 24.79
N ASP A 93 -25.09 -4.91 24.53
CA ASP A 93 -26.30 -5.72 24.41
C ASP A 93 -26.12 -6.76 23.27
N VAL A 94 -26.50 -8.02 23.55
CA VAL A 94 -26.42 -9.12 22.59
C VAL A 94 -27.25 -8.90 21.31
N ALA A 95 -28.25 -8.02 21.37
CA ALA A 95 -29.03 -7.63 20.20
C ALA A 95 -28.27 -6.72 19.22
N LEU A 96 -27.14 -6.15 19.62
CA LEU A 96 -26.31 -5.33 18.73
C LEU A 96 -25.37 -6.22 17.92
N PRO A 97 -25.34 -6.09 16.58
CA PRO A 97 -24.48 -6.88 15.71
C PRO A 97 -23.04 -6.36 15.72
N ILE A 98 -22.40 -6.31 16.88
CA ILE A 98 -21.00 -5.88 17.07
C ILE A 98 -20.15 -7.11 17.35
N LEU A 99 -19.20 -7.39 16.46
CA LEU A 99 -18.25 -8.50 16.61
C LEU A 99 -17.10 -8.14 17.57
N SER A 100 -16.57 -6.93 17.44
CA SER A 100 -15.43 -6.47 18.23
C SER A 100 -15.43 -4.96 18.39
N VAL A 101 -14.72 -4.47 19.39
CA VAL A 101 -14.47 -3.05 19.65
C VAL A 101 -12.96 -2.86 19.72
N SER A 102 -12.40 -2.04 18.84
CA SER A 102 -10.96 -1.70 18.77
C SER A 102 -10.70 -0.27 19.24
N GLY A 103 -9.44 0.07 19.50
CA GLY A 103 -9.02 1.41 19.89
C GLY A 103 -9.24 1.73 21.38
N LEU A 104 -9.64 0.75 22.19
CA LEU A 104 -9.79 0.91 23.66
C LEU A 104 -8.48 0.70 24.44
N ASP A 105 -7.43 0.27 23.76
CA ASP A 105 -6.09 0.15 24.33
C ASP A 105 -5.00 0.54 23.30
N ASN A 106 -3.81 0.80 23.83
CA ASN A 106 -2.57 0.94 23.07
C ASN A 106 -1.45 0.12 23.72
N TYR A 107 -1.80 -1.07 24.24
CA TYR A 107 -0.82 -2.00 24.82
C TYR A 107 0.16 -2.48 23.76
N SER A 108 -0.34 -3.03 22.67
CA SER A 108 0.47 -3.43 21.53
C SER A 108 0.47 -2.33 20.48
N ILE A 109 1.66 -1.96 20.03
CA ILE A 109 1.83 -1.04 18.91
C ILE A 109 2.49 -1.78 17.74
N PRO A 110 2.14 -1.45 16.49
CA PRO A 110 2.83 -1.99 15.33
C PRO A 110 4.31 -1.65 15.33
N HIS A 111 5.16 -2.63 15.00
CA HIS A 111 6.60 -2.45 14.86
C HIS A 111 7.04 -2.87 13.46
N PRO A 112 8.00 -2.15 12.85
CA PRO A 112 8.60 -2.56 11.58
C PRO A 112 9.38 -3.86 11.74
N LYS A 113 9.37 -4.67 10.69
CA LYS A 113 10.09 -5.94 10.59
C LYS A 113 11.34 -5.76 9.72
N SER A 114 12.08 -4.66 9.93
CA SER A 114 13.38 -4.41 9.34
C SER A 114 14.35 -3.84 10.38
N ARG A 115 15.63 -4.00 10.11
CA ARG A 115 16.70 -3.47 10.95
C ARG A 115 17.85 -2.91 10.10
N PRO A 116 18.39 -1.71 10.43
CA PRO A 116 19.63 -1.23 9.86
C PRO A 116 20.77 -2.20 10.15
N GLN A 117 21.62 -2.42 9.18
CA GLN A 117 22.77 -3.32 9.30
C GLN A 117 24.06 -2.53 9.41
N PRO A 118 24.99 -2.92 10.32
CA PRO A 118 26.32 -2.36 10.33
C PRO A 118 27.07 -2.71 9.04
N LEU A 119 27.51 -1.71 8.29
CA LEU A 119 28.27 -1.88 7.03
C LEU A 119 29.63 -2.62 7.20
N ASN A 120 30.06 -2.86 8.43
CA ASN A 120 31.37 -3.44 8.76
C ASN A 120 31.36 -4.94 9.09
N GLN A 121 30.20 -5.60 9.03
CA GLN A 121 30.18 -7.07 9.19
C GLN A 121 30.56 -7.72 7.87
N ALA A 122 31.78 -8.21 7.77
CA ALA A 122 32.21 -9.06 6.68
C ALA A 122 31.32 -10.31 6.63
N SER A 123 30.38 -10.35 5.68
CA SER A 123 29.65 -11.57 5.43
C SER A 123 30.57 -12.62 4.81
N VAL A 124 30.39 -13.87 5.22
CA VAL A 124 31.21 -15.01 4.80
C VAL A 124 30.99 -15.35 3.31
N ALA A 125 29.95 -14.82 2.67
CA ALA A 125 29.62 -15.08 1.26
C ALA A 125 29.91 -13.83 0.38
N PRO A 126 30.37 -14.00 -0.87
CA PRO A 126 30.54 -12.90 -1.80
C PRO A 126 29.17 -12.27 -2.11
N LYS A 127 29.00 -11.00 -1.73
CA LYS A 127 27.85 -10.19 -2.07
C LYS A 127 28.22 -9.41 -3.33
N LEU A 128 27.58 -9.74 -4.44
CA LEU A 128 27.85 -9.15 -5.75
C LEU A 128 26.66 -8.30 -6.24
N GLY A 129 26.01 -7.59 -5.34
CA GLY A 129 25.01 -6.59 -5.69
C GLY A 129 25.64 -5.34 -6.29
N SER A 130 24.86 -4.54 -6.99
CA SER A 130 25.27 -3.30 -7.66
C SER A 130 25.35 -2.10 -6.71
N GLY A 131 24.80 -2.23 -5.50
CA GLY A 131 24.79 -1.18 -4.48
C GLY A 131 26.11 -0.99 -3.74
N HIS A 132 26.12 -0.05 -2.81
CA HIS A 132 27.32 0.27 -2.01
C HIS A 132 27.82 -0.96 -1.23
N LEU A 133 29.10 -1.24 -1.30
CA LEU A 133 29.75 -2.41 -0.67
C LEU A 133 29.14 -3.76 -1.09
N GLY A 134 28.58 -3.86 -2.30
CA GLY A 134 27.99 -5.08 -2.81
C GLY A 134 26.57 -5.37 -2.27
N SER A 135 25.89 -4.36 -1.72
CA SER A 135 24.48 -4.48 -1.34
C SER A 135 23.58 -4.63 -2.56
N TYR A 136 22.39 -5.21 -2.34
CA TYR A 136 21.41 -5.44 -3.40
C TYR A 136 20.49 -4.23 -3.56
N GLN A 137 20.24 -3.84 -4.83
CA GLN A 137 19.32 -2.76 -5.19
C GLN A 137 18.78 -2.93 -6.62
N GLY A 138 17.64 -2.33 -6.92
CA GLY A 138 17.10 -2.23 -8.28
C GLY A 138 17.09 -3.58 -9.02
N ASN A 139 17.74 -3.64 -10.16
CA ASN A 139 17.73 -4.83 -11.02
C ASN A 139 18.44 -6.07 -10.45
N ASP A 140 19.18 -5.96 -9.35
CA ASP A 140 19.83 -7.12 -8.73
C ASP A 140 18.81 -8.20 -8.36
N PHE A 141 17.67 -7.79 -7.80
CA PHE A 141 16.58 -8.71 -7.44
C PHE A 141 15.97 -9.37 -8.68
N ARG A 142 15.79 -8.62 -9.75
CA ARG A 142 15.26 -9.15 -11.02
C ARG A 142 16.23 -10.12 -11.67
N ASN A 143 17.52 -9.81 -11.63
CA ASN A 143 18.56 -10.70 -12.17
C ASN A 143 18.65 -12.01 -11.40
N ALA A 144 18.43 -11.98 -10.08
CA ALA A 144 18.43 -13.17 -9.25
C ALA A 144 17.14 -13.99 -9.45
N TYR A 145 15.98 -13.38 -9.33
CA TYR A 145 14.71 -14.11 -9.17
C TYR A 145 13.86 -14.20 -10.44
N VAL A 146 14.03 -13.31 -11.43
CA VAL A 146 13.26 -13.30 -12.69
C VAL A 146 14.17 -13.00 -13.89
N PRO A 147 15.29 -13.73 -14.04
CA PRO A 147 16.27 -13.40 -15.06
C PRO A 147 15.67 -13.41 -16.47
N GLY A 148 16.00 -12.38 -17.27
CA GLY A 148 15.56 -12.25 -18.65
C GLY A 148 14.08 -11.91 -18.85
N THR A 149 13.32 -11.66 -17.81
CA THR A 149 11.91 -11.23 -17.93
C THR A 149 11.80 -9.85 -18.56
N THR A 150 10.83 -9.70 -19.46
CA THR A 150 10.41 -8.39 -20.02
C THR A 150 9.24 -7.77 -19.25
N LEU A 151 8.66 -8.52 -18.32
CA LEU A 151 7.58 -8.02 -17.47
C LEU A 151 8.12 -6.96 -16.51
N THR A 152 7.36 -5.90 -16.29
CA THR A 152 7.75 -4.77 -15.43
C THR A 152 6.68 -4.43 -14.38
N GLY A 153 5.57 -5.16 -14.37
CA GLY A 153 4.39 -4.82 -13.56
C GLY A 153 3.48 -3.81 -14.26
N ALA A 154 3.68 -3.55 -15.56
CA ALA A 154 2.89 -2.57 -16.32
C ALA A 154 1.38 -2.87 -16.24
N GLY A 155 0.60 -1.81 -16.01
CA GLY A 155 -0.85 -1.90 -15.82
C GLY A 155 -1.28 -2.42 -14.44
N GLN A 156 -0.34 -2.73 -13.54
CA GLN A 156 -0.63 -3.18 -12.17
C GLN A 156 -0.42 -2.05 -11.16
N ASN A 157 -1.13 -2.15 -10.03
CA ASN A 157 -0.96 -1.29 -8.88
C ASN A 157 -0.56 -2.12 -7.66
N VAL A 158 0.19 -1.55 -6.73
CA VAL A 158 0.56 -2.17 -5.45
C VAL A 158 0.03 -1.32 -4.30
N GLY A 159 -0.45 -1.94 -3.23
CA GLY A 159 -0.86 -1.26 -2.00
C GLY A 159 0.08 -1.62 -0.86
N LEU A 160 0.55 -0.63 -0.11
CA LEU A 160 1.43 -0.78 1.04
C LEU A 160 0.72 -0.31 2.31
N LEU A 161 0.68 -1.16 3.34
CA LEU A 161 0.13 -0.83 4.66
C LEU A 161 1.26 -0.28 5.53
N GLN A 162 1.10 0.97 6.03
CA GLN A 162 2.16 1.68 6.73
C GLN A 162 1.67 2.36 8.02
N PHE A 163 2.49 2.29 9.07
CA PHE A 163 2.27 3.01 10.33
C PHE A 163 3.24 4.18 10.53
N ASP A 164 3.82 4.65 9.43
CA ASP A 164 4.61 5.87 9.36
C ASP A 164 4.56 6.42 7.93
N GLY A 165 5.13 7.59 7.71
CA GLY A 165 5.28 8.21 6.41
C GLY A 165 6.71 8.05 5.84
N PHE A 166 6.96 8.65 4.69
CA PHE A 166 8.26 8.66 4.01
C PHE A 166 8.58 10.05 3.45
N PHE A 167 9.83 10.25 3.02
CA PHE A 167 10.25 11.45 2.31
C PHE A 167 10.28 11.15 0.80
N PRO A 168 9.41 11.80 -0.03
CA PRO A 168 9.40 11.56 -1.47
C PRO A 168 10.75 11.78 -2.16
N SER A 169 11.59 12.67 -1.61
CA SER A 169 12.95 12.89 -2.09
C SER A 169 13.84 11.65 -2.00
N ASP A 170 13.63 10.80 -1.01
CA ASP A 170 14.41 9.59 -0.81
C ASP A 170 14.09 8.57 -1.91
N ILE A 171 12.80 8.40 -2.21
CA ILE A 171 12.37 7.52 -3.31
C ILE A 171 12.89 8.01 -4.65
N THR A 172 12.77 9.31 -4.93
CA THR A 172 13.34 9.90 -6.16
C THR A 172 14.87 9.70 -6.23
N ALA A 173 15.57 9.80 -5.09
CA ALA A 173 17.01 9.55 -5.05
C ALA A 173 17.34 8.08 -5.32
N TYR A 174 16.54 7.15 -4.79
CA TYR A 174 16.69 5.72 -5.05
C TYR A 174 16.43 5.37 -6.51
N GLU A 175 15.31 5.85 -7.08
CA GLU A 175 14.97 5.67 -8.49
C GLU A 175 16.08 6.15 -9.42
N ASN A 176 16.63 7.35 -9.16
CA ASN A 176 17.78 7.87 -9.90
C ASN A 176 19.02 6.98 -9.74
N GLN A 177 19.29 6.49 -8.54
CA GLN A 177 20.45 5.64 -8.26
C GLN A 177 20.40 4.32 -9.01
N ILE A 178 19.21 3.70 -9.12
CA ILE A 178 19.01 2.45 -9.87
C ILE A 178 18.79 2.67 -11.39
N GLY A 179 18.82 3.92 -11.86
CA GLY A 179 18.64 4.29 -13.27
C GLY A 179 17.19 4.29 -13.75
N LEU A 180 16.21 4.28 -12.86
CA LEU A 180 14.80 4.39 -13.21
C LEU A 180 14.41 5.87 -13.26
N ILE A 181 14.63 6.50 -14.41
CA ILE A 181 14.41 7.95 -14.61
C ILE A 181 13.21 8.28 -15.52
N THR A 182 12.57 7.26 -16.08
CA THR A 182 11.38 7.41 -16.93
C THR A 182 10.36 6.35 -16.57
N ASN A 183 9.07 6.67 -16.71
CA ASN A 183 7.96 5.80 -16.36
C ASN A 183 8.02 5.29 -14.91
N VAL A 184 8.45 6.17 -14.01
CA VAL A 184 8.46 5.89 -12.57
C VAL A 184 7.04 5.67 -12.06
N PRO A 185 6.80 4.74 -11.13
CA PRO A 185 5.50 4.53 -10.50
C PRO A 185 4.96 5.80 -9.85
N GLN A 186 3.67 6.06 -10.01
CA GLN A 186 3.03 7.15 -9.28
C GLN A 186 2.81 6.74 -7.82
N LEU A 187 3.39 7.48 -6.88
CA LEU A 187 3.14 7.30 -5.45
C LEU A 187 1.85 8.03 -5.06
N ILE A 188 0.93 7.31 -4.43
CA ILE A 188 -0.34 7.82 -3.94
C ILE A 188 -0.42 7.58 -2.44
N VAL A 189 -0.27 8.63 -1.66
CA VAL A 189 -0.49 8.55 -0.20
C VAL A 189 -1.98 8.52 0.09
N VAL A 190 -2.41 7.52 0.85
CA VAL A 190 -3.80 7.36 1.33
C VAL A 190 -3.77 7.48 2.85
N PRO A 191 -4.04 8.67 3.40
CA PRO A 191 -4.01 8.88 4.84
C PRO A 191 -5.23 8.24 5.53
N ILE A 192 -4.97 7.56 6.63
CA ILE A 192 -5.96 6.95 7.53
C ILE A 192 -5.74 7.55 8.92
N ASP A 193 -6.81 7.81 9.66
CA ASP A 193 -6.77 8.39 11.02
C ASP A 193 -5.98 9.72 11.08
N GLY A 194 -6.05 10.49 10.01
CA GLY A 194 -5.35 11.77 9.89
C GLY A 194 -3.97 11.69 9.23
N GLY A 195 -3.51 10.49 8.86
CA GLY A 195 -2.23 10.27 8.17
C GLY A 195 -1.01 10.60 9.03
N VAL A 196 0.15 10.61 8.40
CA VAL A 196 1.44 10.90 9.04
C VAL A 196 2.01 12.22 8.51
N PRO A 197 1.71 13.36 9.15
CA PRO A 197 2.11 14.68 8.65
C PRO A 197 3.63 14.90 8.67
N VAL A 198 4.35 14.18 9.51
CA VAL A 198 5.82 14.23 9.60
C VAL A 198 6.33 12.81 9.82
N PRO A 199 7.07 12.23 8.87
CA PRO A 199 7.64 10.91 9.03
C PRO A 199 8.55 10.83 10.26
N THR A 200 8.43 9.75 11.04
CA THR A 200 9.28 9.59 12.23
C THR A 200 10.63 9.03 11.85
N ARG A 201 11.63 9.26 12.71
CA ARG A 201 12.98 8.78 12.44
C ARG A 201 13.10 7.25 12.43
N LEU A 202 12.20 6.54 13.11
CA LEU A 202 12.27 5.08 13.27
C LEU A 202 11.42 4.33 12.25
N GLY A 203 10.29 4.88 11.83
CA GLY A 203 9.36 4.21 10.93
C GLY A 203 9.55 4.57 9.46
N ASN A 204 10.05 5.78 9.13
CA ASN A 204 10.19 6.19 7.73
C ASN A 204 11.11 5.29 6.89
N SER A 205 12.13 4.68 7.50
CA SER A 205 13.00 3.74 6.80
C SER A 205 12.27 2.49 6.35
N GLU A 206 11.25 2.06 7.11
CA GLU A 206 10.40 0.92 6.72
C GLU A 206 9.57 1.28 5.50
N VAL A 207 8.92 2.45 5.52
CA VAL A 207 8.07 2.89 4.41
C VAL A 207 8.88 3.09 3.13
N SER A 208 10.06 3.74 3.24
CA SER A 208 10.98 3.90 2.10
C SER A 208 11.42 2.54 1.55
N LEU A 209 11.81 1.60 2.42
CA LEU A 209 12.23 0.25 2.05
C LEU A 209 11.13 -0.47 1.25
N ASP A 210 9.89 -0.47 1.75
CA ASP A 210 8.77 -1.14 1.09
C ASP A 210 8.53 -0.59 -0.32
N ILE A 211 8.54 0.74 -0.48
CA ILE A 211 8.38 1.39 -1.79
C ILE A 211 9.53 1.01 -2.73
N GLU A 212 10.77 1.11 -2.25
CA GLU A 212 11.97 0.84 -3.04
C GLU A 212 12.07 -0.61 -3.49
N MET A 213 11.60 -1.56 -2.68
CA MET A 213 11.57 -2.99 -3.05
C MET A 213 10.52 -3.28 -4.11
N VAL A 214 9.33 -2.67 -4.02
CA VAL A 214 8.33 -2.77 -5.09
C VAL A 214 8.88 -2.22 -6.41
N VAL A 215 9.46 -1.02 -6.38
CA VAL A 215 10.07 -0.37 -7.56
C VAL A 215 11.19 -1.21 -8.14
N SER A 216 12.00 -1.85 -7.30
CA SER A 216 13.10 -2.71 -7.74
C SER A 216 12.63 -3.96 -8.49
N MET A 217 11.61 -4.64 -7.99
CA MET A 217 11.09 -5.86 -8.60
C MET A 217 10.18 -5.56 -9.79
N ALA A 218 9.34 -4.55 -9.69
CA ALA A 218 8.31 -4.20 -10.67
C ALA A 218 8.38 -2.71 -11.07
N PRO A 219 9.44 -2.29 -11.78
CA PRO A 219 9.71 -0.86 -12.07
C PRO A 219 8.68 -0.18 -12.98
N GLY A 220 7.75 -0.92 -13.56
CA GLY A 220 6.71 -0.40 -14.44
C GLY A 220 5.31 -0.48 -13.85
N VAL A 221 5.15 -0.73 -12.54
CA VAL A 221 3.81 -0.63 -11.92
C VAL A 221 3.26 0.78 -12.09
N SER A 222 1.96 0.89 -12.32
CA SER A 222 1.34 2.18 -12.63
C SER A 222 1.29 3.06 -11.38
N LYS A 223 0.86 2.51 -10.25
CA LYS A 223 0.71 3.23 -8.99
C LYS A 223 1.14 2.37 -7.80
N ILE A 224 1.70 3.03 -6.80
CA ILE A 224 1.92 2.48 -5.46
C ILE A 224 1.07 3.29 -4.49
N TYR A 225 0.05 2.66 -3.93
CA TYR A 225 -0.82 3.26 -2.90
C TYR A 225 -0.19 3.02 -1.54
N VAL A 226 0.22 4.08 -0.87
CA VAL A 226 0.80 4.04 0.47
C VAL A 226 -0.28 4.40 1.48
N TYR A 227 -0.86 3.40 2.14
CA TYR A 227 -1.90 3.56 3.14
C TYR A 227 -1.23 3.86 4.48
N GLU A 228 -1.26 5.12 4.90
CA GLU A 228 -0.54 5.62 6.06
C GLU A 228 -1.45 5.95 7.23
N ALA A 229 -1.13 5.43 8.40
CA ALA A 229 -1.78 5.82 9.66
C ALA A 229 -0.73 6.20 10.72
N PRO A 230 -1.07 7.08 11.69
CA PRO A 230 -0.22 7.32 12.84
C PRO A 230 0.00 6.04 13.65
N ASN A 231 1.18 5.87 14.25
CA ASN A 231 1.45 4.75 15.15
C ASN A 231 1.29 5.21 16.63
N PRO A 232 0.37 4.62 17.41
CA PRO A 232 -0.53 3.51 17.07
C PRO A 232 -1.86 3.96 16.44
N SER A 233 -2.33 3.21 15.45
CA SER A 233 -3.71 3.23 14.95
C SER A 233 -4.25 1.81 14.92
N PRO A 234 -5.58 1.60 14.96
CA PRO A 234 -6.16 0.26 14.82
C PRO A 234 -5.84 -0.34 13.45
N TRP A 235 -5.38 -1.58 13.42
CA TRP A 235 -5.11 -2.32 12.19
C TRP A 235 -6.29 -2.37 11.23
N VAL A 236 -7.49 -2.53 11.80
CA VAL A 236 -8.73 -2.68 11.01
C VAL A 236 -9.05 -1.46 10.16
N ASP A 237 -8.62 -0.26 10.55
CA ASP A 237 -8.90 0.97 9.81
C ASP A 237 -8.12 0.99 8.49
N LEU A 238 -6.82 0.63 8.53
CA LEU A 238 -5.99 0.50 7.33
C LEU A 238 -6.47 -0.67 6.46
N LEU A 239 -6.65 -1.85 7.05
CA LEU A 239 -7.06 -3.06 6.33
C LEU A 239 -8.42 -2.86 5.65
N ASN A 240 -9.40 -2.30 6.38
CA ASN A 240 -10.72 -2.05 5.84
C ASN A 240 -10.70 -1.01 4.70
N ARG A 241 -9.85 0.00 4.82
CA ARG A 241 -9.64 0.98 3.76
C ARG A 241 -9.08 0.33 2.50
N MET A 242 -8.02 -0.49 2.63
CA MET A 242 -7.41 -1.20 1.49
C MET A 242 -8.38 -2.15 0.80
N ALA A 243 -9.21 -2.87 1.58
CA ALA A 243 -10.25 -3.76 1.06
C ALA A 243 -11.37 -3.00 0.34
N ASN A 244 -11.83 -1.89 0.91
CA ASN A 244 -12.91 -1.07 0.33
C ASN A 244 -12.48 -0.33 -0.93
N ASP A 245 -11.29 0.24 -0.94
CA ASP A 245 -10.75 0.92 -2.10
C ASP A 245 -10.54 -0.05 -3.28
N ASN A 246 -10.10 -1.29 -3.00
CA ASN A 246 -9.86 -2.36 -3.97
C ASN A 246 -9.05 -1.90 -5.21
N LEU A 247 -8.10 -0.96 -5.00
CA LEU A 247 -7.33 -0.27 -6.05
C LEU A 247 -6.08 -1.03 -6.48
N ALA A 248 -5.64 -2.01 -5.68
CA ALA A 248 -4.47 -2.84 -5.95
C ALA A 248 -4.81 -4.31 -5.71
N ARG A 249 -4.27 -5.20 -6.55
CA ARG A 249 -4.47 -6.66 -6.43
C ARG A 249 -3.42 -7.32 -5.56
N GLN A 250 -2.26 -6.73 -5.43
CA GLN A 250 -1.16 -7.14 -4.56
C GLN A 250 -0.94 -6.10 -3.48
N LEU A 251 -1.05 -6.55 -2.23
CA LEU A 251 -0.93 -5.73 -1.03
C LEU A 251 0.25 -6.24 -0.21
N SER A 252 1.01 -5.36 0.43
CA SER A 252 2.14 -5.73 1.28
C SER A 252 2.09 -5.04 2.62
N CYS A 253 2.56 -5.75 3.65
CA CYS A 253 2.73 -5.25 5.00
C CYS A 253 4.04 -5.74 5.59
N SER A 254 4.84 -4.82 6.09
CA SER A 254 6.11 -5.09 6.77
C SER A 254 6.07 -4.74 8.26
N TRP A 255 4.86 -4.66 8.81
CA TRP A 255 4.63 -4.38 10.22
C TRP A 255 4.04 -5.57 10.96
N GLY A 256 4.21 -5.61 12.26
CA GLY A 256 3.61 -6.63 13.10
C GLY A 256 3.44 -6.17 14.54
N GLY A 257 2.51 -6.78 15.25
CA GLY A 257 2.29 -6.51 16.67
C GLY A 257 0.92 -6.90 17.17
N GLY A 258 0.87 -7.34 18.41
CA GLY A 258 -0.37 -7.70 19.08
C GLY A 258 -0.87 -9.13 18.80
N PRO A 259 -1.97 -9.48 19.46
CA PRO A 259 -2.67 -10.75 19.27
C PRO A 259 -3.52 -10.74 17.99
N PRO A 260 -4.03 -11.91 17.54
CA PRO A 260 -4.98 -11.98 16.44
C PRO A 260 -6.21 -11.08 16.63
N VAL A 261 -6.65 -10.44 15.55
CA VAL A 261 -7.80 -9.51 15.53
C VAL A 261 -8.92 -10.12 14.68
N ALA A 262 -9.99 -10.59 15.33
CA ALA A 262 -11.08 -11.30 14.65
C ALA A 262 -11.76 -10.49 13.53
N ALA A 263 -11.91 -9.19 13.70
CA ALA A 263 -12.48 -8.32 12.66
C ALA A 263 -11.56 -8.22 11.43
N ALA A 264 -10.24 -8.23 11.62
CA ALA A 264 -9.29 -8.20 10.51
C ALA A 264 -9.37 -9.48 9.67
N GLU A 265 -9.64 -10.64 10.28
CA GLU A 265 -9.81 -11.88 9.53
C GLU A 265 -10.98 -11.82 8.53
N GLN A 266 -12.07 -11.17 8.89
CA GLN A 266 -13.18 -10.94 7.96
C GLN A 266 -12.77 -10.00 6.81
N ILE A 267 -11.91 -9.02 7.06
CA ILE A 267 -11.40 -8.12 6.03
C ILE A 267 -10.43 -8.87 5.10
N PHE A 268 -9.57 -9.75 5.60
CA PHE A 268 -8.72 -10.61 4.75
C PHE A 268 -9.56 -11.56 3.87
N GLN A 269 -10.68 -12.08 4.40
CA GLN A 269 -11.64 -12.85 3.60
C GLN A 269 -12.28 -11.99 2.50
N GLN A 270 -12.64 -10.74 2.81
CA GLN A 270 -13.12 -9.78 1.80
C GLN A 270 -12.07 -9.57 0.72
N MET A 271 -10.82 -9.28 1.08
CA MET A 271 -9.71 -9.10 0.15
C MET A 271 -9.56 -10.32 -0.76
N ALA A 272 -9.57 -11.53 -0.19
CA ALA A 272 -9.50 -12.77 -0.95
C ALA A 272 -10.67 -12.91 -1.93
N LEU A 273 -11.92 -12.63 -1.52
CA LEU A 273 -13.08 -12.69 -2.39
C LEU A 273 -13.08 -11.63 -3.50
N GLN A 274 -12.39 -10.52 -3.27
CA GLN A 274 -12.21 -9.43 -4.24
C GLN A 274 -10.99 -9.65 -5.16
N GLY A 275 -10.25 -10.75 -4.99
CA GLY A 275 -9.08 -11.08 -5.80
C GLY A 275 -7.84 -10.27 -5.44
N GLN A 276 -7.72 -9.85 -4.20
CA GLN A 276 -6.53 -9.24 -3.64
C GLN A 276 -5.68 -10.30 -2.91
N THR A 277 -4.36 -10.22 -3.07
CA THR A 277 -3.38 -10.98 -2.28
C THR A 277 -2.75 -10.05 -1.25
N PHE A 278 -2.74 -10.45 0.03
CA PHE A 278 -2.08 -9.72 1.09
C PHE A 278 -0.81 -10.48 1.50
N LEU A 279 0.33 -9.86 1.31
CA LEU A 279 1.66 -10.41 1.60
C LEU A 279 2.16 -9.77 2.88
N ASN A 280 2.58 -10.56 3.84
CA ASN A 280 3.04 -10.06 5.13
C ASN A 280 4.43 -10.60 5.45
N ALA A 281 5.32 -9.74 5.91
CA ALA A 281 6.63 -10.15 6.41
C ALA A 281 6.50 -11.00 7.67
N SER A 282 7.20 -12.14 7.76
CA SER A 282 7.01 -13.07 8.87
C SER A 282 7.56 -12.57 10.21
N GLY A 283 8.56 -11.72 10.17
CA GLY A 283 9.22 -11.16 11.35
C GLY A 283 10.69 -11.54 11.44
N ASP A 284 11.38 -10.91 12.38
CA ASP A 284 12.84 -10.84 12.46
C ASP A 284 13.42 -11.43 13.74
N SER A 285 12.67 -12.28 14.43
CA SER A 285 13.02 -12.77 15.77
C SER A 285 13.11 -14.29 15.84
N ASP A 286 13.48 -14.95 14.73
CA ASP A 286 13.65 -16.41 14.61
C ASP A 286 12.36 -17.21 14.92
N ALA A 287 12.50 -18.48 15.28
CA ALA A 287 11.38 -19.37 15.47
C ALA A 287 10.38 -18.85 16.50
N PHE A 288 9.12 -18.90 16.15
CA PHE A 288 8.04 -18.57 17.08
C PHE A 288 8.00 -19.57 18.24
N ASN A 289 7.74 -19.02 19.42
CA ASN A 289 7.62 -19.77 20.67
C ASN A 289 6.46 -19.16 21.47
N ALA A 290 5.52 -19.99 21.87
CA ALA A 290 4.28 -19.55 22.52
C ALA A 290 4.49 -18.70 23.80
N VAL A 291 5.66 -18.76 24.43
CA VAL A 291 5.95 -18.08 25.70
C VAL A 291 6.77 -16.82 25.51
N SER A 292 7.87 -16.90 24.77
CA SER A 292 8.87 -15.84 24.69
C SER A 292 8.89 -15.07 23.35
N ASN A 293 8.44 -15.71 22.28
CA ASN A 293 8.29 -15.12 20.96
C ASN A 293 6.98 -15.61 20.31
N PRO A 294 5.79 -15.19 20.79
CA PRO A 294 4.53 -15.61 20.20
C PRO A 294 4.37 -15.02 18.80
N ILE A 295 3.63 -15.73 17.96
CA ILE A 295 3.25 -15.20 16.64
C ILE A 295 2.53 -13.88 16.82
N GLN A 296 2.99 -12.88 16.08
CA GLN A 296 2.43 -11.53 16.11
C GLN A 296 1.44 -11.35 14.96
N PHE A 297 0.35 -10.66 15.24
CA PHE A 297 -0.60 -10.26 14.19
C PHE A 297 0.11 -9.47 13.07
N PRO A 298 -0.18 -9.74 11.78
CA PRO A 298 -1.17 -10.68 11.24
C PRO A 298 -0.60 -12.05 10.81
N SER A 299 0.62 -12.43 11.19
CA SER A 299 1.47 -13.47 10.59
C SER A 299 0.84 -14.86 10.43
N ASP A 300 -0.16 -15.26 11.20
CA ASP A 300 -0.74 -16.61 11.11
C ASP A 300 -2.15 -16.66 10.50
N SER A 301 -2.68 -15.53 10.00
CA SER A 301 -3.97 -15.52 9.32
C SER A 301 -4.00 -16.50 8.14
N PRO A 302 -5.07 -17.33 8.00
CA PRO A 302 -5.20 -18.28 6.90
C PRO A 302 -5.58 -17.63 5.55
N HIS A 303 -5.81 -16.33 5.49
CA HIS A 303 -6.19 -15.61 4.28
C HIS A 303 -5.14 -14.60 3.80
N ILE A 304 -3.90 -14.71 4.31
CA ILE A 304 -2.74 -13.94 3.83
C ILE A 304 -1.62 -14.89 3.39
N THR A 305 -0.65 -14.36 2.65
CA THR A 305 0.59 -15.05 2.29
C THR A 305 1.72 -14.51 3.17
N GLU A 306 2.29 -15.39 3.97
CA GLU A 306 3.36 -15.05 4.91
C GLU A 306 4.73 -15.24 4.26
N VAL A 307 5.60 -14.23 4.34
CA VAL A 307 6.87 -14.16 3.62
C VAL A 307 8.05 -14.18 4.59
N GLY A 308 8.81 -15.26 4.58
CA GLY A 308 10.05 -15.43 5.33
C GLY A 308 11.27 -14.84 4.63
N GLY A 309 12.43 -14.99 5.26
CA GLY A 309 13.68 -14.40 4.85
C GLY A 309 14.78 -15.39 4.51
N THR A 310 15.59 -15.06 3.50
CA THR A 310 16.78 -15.83 3.10
C THR A 310 18.04 -14.96 3.05
N PHE A 311 19.21 -15.60 3.12
CA PHE A 311 20.46 -15.03 2.68
C PHE A 311 20.69 -15.40 1.21
N LEU A 312 20.61 -14.41 0.32
CA LEU A 312 20.91 -14.59 -1.09
C LEU A 312 22.41 -14.55 -1.33
N THR A 313 22.93 -15.53 -2.07
CA THR A 313 24.28 -15.52 -2.67
C THR A 313 24.12 -15.36 -4.18
N THR A 314 24.87 -14.42 -4.75
CA THR A 314 24.80 -14.13 -6.19
C THR A 314 26.12 -14.39 -6.88
N GLY A 315 26.02 -14.75 -8.17
CA GLY A 315 27.13 -14.76 -9.12
C GLY A 315 27.34 -13.41 -9.80
N ALA A 316 28.05 -13.43 -10.92
CA ALA A 316 28.26 -12.23 -11.75
C ALA A 316 26.92 -11.62 -12.18
N ASN A 317 26.86 -10.26 -12.22
CA ASN A 317 25.65 -9.49 -12.55
C ASN A 317 24.46 -9.81 -11.65
N ALA A 318 24.72 -10.09 -10.37
CA ALA A 318 23.71 -10.46 -9.38
C ALA A 318 22.83 -11.67 -9.79
N SER A 319 23.35 -12.58 -10.65
CA SER A 319 22.63 -13.80 -10.99
C SER A 319 22.48 -14.71 -9.76
N TYR A 320 21.34 -15.40 -9.65
CA TYR A 320 21.09 -16.35 -8.58
C TYR A 320 22.18 -17.44 -8.52
N ALA A 321 22.73 -17.71 -7.35
CA ALA A 321 23.66 -18.79 -7.12
C ALA A 321 23.15 -19.80 -6.07
N SER A 322 22.75 -19.34 -4.91
CA SER A 322 22.17 -20.15 -3.84
C SER A 322 21.52 -19.29 -2.77
N GLU A 323 20.71 -19.93 -1.92
CA GLU A 323 20.15 -19.30 -0.73
C GLU A 323 20.28 -20.21 0.49
N THR A 324 20.36 -19.58 1.67
CA THR A 324 20.23 -20.23 2.96
C THR A 324 19.22 -19.45 3.80
N VAL A 325 18.74 -20.03 4.89
CA VAL A 325 17.86 -19.34 5.83
C VAL A 325 18.51 -18.03 6.30
N TRP A 326 17.75 -16.96 6.38
CA TRP A 326 18.19 -15.75 7.04
C TRP A 326 18.15 -15.93 8.56
N ASN A 327 19.31 -16.08 9.17
CA ASN A 327 19.52 -16.14 10.60
C ASN A 327 20.90 -15.55 10.92
N ARG A 328 20.93 -14.53 11.76
CA ARG A 328 22.13 -13.80 12.13
C ARG A 328 22.65 -14.16 13.52
N ASP A 329 22.28 -15.25 14.11
CA ASP A 329 22.72 -15.72 15.42
C ASP A 329 23.81 -14.83 16.07
N VAL A 330 23.42 -13.82 16.81
CA VAL A 330 24.32 -12.97 17.56
C VAL A 330 24.46 -13.57 18.95
N GLN A 331 25.55 -14.28 19.19
CA GLN A 331 25.82 -14.82 20.52
C GLN A 331 26.29 -13.70 21.47
N ILE A 332 25.45 -13.38 22.47
CA ILE A 332 25.80 -12.45 23.56
C ILE A 332 25.96 -13.28 24.85
N GLY A 333 27.17 -13.71 25.13
CA GLY A 333 27.46 -14.62 26.24
C GLY A 333 26.83 -16.00 26.02
N PRO A 334 26.07 -16.59 26.99
CA PRO A 334 25.39 -17.86 26.81
C PRO A 334 24.04 -17.75 26.09
N VAL A 335 23.57 -16.52 25.75
CA VAL A 335 22.27 -16.25 25.13
C VAL A 335 22.49 -15.92 23.65
N TRP A 336 21.75 -16.57 22.78
CA TRP A 336 21.66 -16.20 21.37
C TRP A 336 20.51 -15.22 21.23
N ASP A 337 20.81 -14.04 20.72
CA ASP A 337 19.79 -13.04 20.45
C ASP A 337 19.12 -13.39 19.12
N GLY A 338 17.83 -13.67 19.15
CA GLY A 338 17.08 -14.08 17.97
C GLY A 338 17.00 -12.95 16.95
N VAL A 339 17.74 -13.07 15.85
CA VAL A 339 17.68 -12.20 14.68
C VAL A 339 17.67 -13.05 13.43
N GLY A 340 16.49 -13.32 12.91
CA GLY A 340 16.33 -14.16 11.72
C GLY A 340 14.88 -14.31 11.32
N SER A 341 14.67 -15.04 10.22
CA SER A 341 13.36 -15.31 9.64
C SER A 341 12.43 -15.96 10.65
N CYS A 342 11.31 -15.32 10.95
CA CYS A 342 10.29 -15.93 11.80
C CYS A 342 9.55 -17.05 11.06
N GLY A 343 9.19 -18.07 11.83
CA GLY A 343 8.36 -19.15 11.36
C GLY A 343 7.93 -20.06 12.50
N GLY A 344 6.91 -20.87 12.28
CA GLY A 344 6.38 -21.76 13.31
C GLY A 344 4.94 -22.19 13.06
N ILE A 345 4.27 -22.60 14.14
CA ILE A 345 2.93 -23.20 14.12
C ILE A 345 1.98 -22.25 14.85
N SER A 346 0.87 -21.89 14.22
CA SER A 346 -0.19 -21.12 14.86
C SER A 346 -0.74 -21.83 16.07
N THR A 347 -1.01 -21.08 17.13
CA THR A 347 -1.73 -21.59 18.31
C THR A 347 -3.22 -21.26 18.25
N PHE A 348 -3.65 -20.54 17.23
CA PHE A 348 -5.01 -19.99 17.12
C PHE A 348 -5.76 -20.57 15.89
N TYR A 349 -5.14 -20.53 14.71
CA TYR A 349 -5.81 -20.95 13.47
C TYR A 349 -5.56 -22.43 13.13
N SER A 350 -6.63 -23.13 12.81
CA SER A 350 -6.54 -24.50 12.26
C SER A 350 -5.86 -24.48 10.89
N ILE A 351 -5.29 -25.63 10.51
CA ILE A 351 -4.66 -25.78 9.19
C ILE A 351 -5.68 -25.51 8.08
N PRO A 352 -5.43 -24.56 7.18
CA PRO A 352 -6.35 -24.27 6.10
C PRO A 352 -6.34 -25.37 5.03
N SER A 353 -7.46 -25.52 4.32
CA SER A 353 -7.64 -26.60 3.33
C SER A 353 -6.56 -26.61 2.23
N TRP A 354 -6.07 -25.45 1.83
CA TRP A 354 -5.02 -25.34 0.82
C TRP A 354 -3.66 -25.82 1.33
N GLN A 355 -3.38 -25.79 2.66
CA GLN A 355 -2.14 -26.27 3.27
C GLN A 355 -2.20 -27.77 3.63
N THR A 356 -3.38 -28.40 3.63
CA THR A 356 -3.50 -29.86 3.87
C THR A 356 -2.80 -30.67 2.79
N ASN A 357 -2.42 -31.91 3.13
CA ASN A 357 -1.69 -32.84 2.25
C ASN A 357 -0.26 -32.40 1.88
N ILE A 358 0.32 -31.46 2.60
CA ILE A 358 1.77 -31.23 2.62
C ILE A 358 2.39 -32.20 3.62
N ASN A 359 3.56 -32.73 3.29
CA ASN A 359 4.29 -33.61 4.20
C ASN A 359 5.14 -32.77 5.18
N PHE A 360 4.70 -32.67 6.42
CA PHE A 360 5.37 -31.91 7.47
C PHE A 360 6.32 -32.75 8.33
N THR A 361 6.55 -34.04 8.01
CA THR A 361 7.33 -34.94 8.88
C THR A 361 8.77 -34.47 9.07
N ALA A 362 9.43 -34.04 8.00
CA ALA A 362 10.81 -33.56 8.06
C ALA A 362 10.91 -32.17 8.70
N SER A 363 9.99 -31.30 8.42
CA SER A 363 9.98 -29.89 8.88
C SER A 363 9.43 -29.69 10.29
N GLN A 364 8.92 -30.76 10.93
CA GLN A 364 8.29 -30.71 12.26
C GLN A 364 7.04 -29.81 12.33
N GLY A 365 6.38 -29.58 11.20
CA GLY A 365 5.16 -28.81 11.12
C GLY A 365 3.94 -29.55 11.63
N SER A 366 2.84 -28.83 11.78
CA SER A 366 1.56 -29.32 12.26
C SER A 366 0.66 -29.80 11.12
N SER A 367 -0.02 -30.92 11.33
CA SER A 367 -1.12 -31.36 10.46
C SER A 367 -2.49 -30.84 10.90
N THR A 368 -2.57 -30.09 12.01
CA THR A 368 -3.82 -29.61 12.60
C THR A 368 -3.91 -28.10 12.66
N PHE A 369 -2.78 -27.41 12.73
CA PHE A 369 -2.70 -25.96 12.82
C PHE A 369 -1.95 -25.37 11.62
N ARG A 370 -2.22 -24.08 11.33
CA ARG A 370 -1.55 -23.28 10.30
C ARG A 370 -0.04 -23.26 10.53
N ASN A 371 0.75 -23.56 9.49
CA ASN A 371 2.21 -23.48 9.49
C ASN A 371 2.65 -22.24 8.70
N VAL A 372 3.62 -21.49 9.17
CA VAL A 372 4.19 -20.30 8.58
C VAL A 372 5.72 -20.33 8.55
N PRO A 373 6.39 -19.67 7.58
CA PRO A 373 5.83 -18.88 6.48
C PRO A 373 5.33 -19.72 5.30
N ASP A 374 4.76 -19.07 4.26
CA ASP A 374 4.33 -19.75 3.05
C ASP A 374 5.43 -19.80 1.99
N VAL A 375 6.16 -18.70 1.85
CA VAL A 375 7.23 -18.48 0.89
C VAL A 375 8.33 -17.64 1.53
N ALA A 376 9.46 -17.43 0.84
CA ALA A 376 10.52 -16.54 1.29
C ALA A 376 11.12 -15.74 0.15
N LEU A 377 11.92 -14.72 0.49
CA LEU A 377 12.79 -13.98 -0.41
C LEU A 377 13.99 -13.39 0.38
N THR A 378 14.96 -12.80 -0.33
CA THR A 378 16.14 -12.24 0.36
C THR A 378 15.74 -11.21 1.42
N ALA A 379 16.32 -11.36 2.60
CA ALA A 379 16.11 -10.51 3.79
C ALA A 379 17.41 -9.89 4.29
N GLU A 380 18.41 -9.78 3.43
CA GLU A 380 19.75 -9.38 3.87
C GLU A 380 20.44 -8.49 2.86
N ASN A 381 21.19 -7.49 3.38
CA ASN A 381 22.09 -6.65 2.59
C ASN A 381 21.38 -5.83 1.50
N VAL A 382 20.20 -5.35 1.79
CA VAL A 382 19.36 -4.54 0.90
C VAL A 382 19.68 -3.07 1.10
N TRP A 383 19.99 -2.35 0.03
CA TRP A 383 20.29 -0.92 0.09
C TRP A 383 19.02 -0.10 0.09
N VAL A 384 18.93 0.88 1.01
CA VAL A 384 17.74 1.73 1.19
C VAL A 384 18.20 3.19 1.34
N ILE A 385 17.44 4.12 0.75
CA ILE A 385 17.56 5.57 0.95
C ILE A 385 16.36 6.05 1.78
N TYR A 386 16.61 6.71 2.91
CA TYR A 386 15.59 7.04 3.90
C TYR A 386 15.97 8.30 4.69
N GLY A 387 15.04 8.78 5.52
CA GLY A 387 15.33 9.80 6.54
C GLY A 387 15.75 11.15 6.01
N GLY A 388 15.31 11.53 4.80
CA GLY A 388 15.66 12.78 4.16
C GLY A 388 17.10 12.81 3.60
N GLY A 389 17.50 11.73 2.92
CA GLY A 389 18.79 11.61 2.22
C GLY A 389 19.84 10.78 2.97
N GLN A 390 19.46 10.05 4.00
CA GLN A 390 20.31 9.01 4.58
C GLN A 390 20.26 7.75 3.70
N SER A 391 21.25 6.88 3.83
CA SER A 391 21.26 5.61 3.14
C SER A 391 22.02 4.56 3.94
N GLY A 392 21.66 3.29 3.76
CA GLY A 392 22.29 2.19 4.46
C GLY A 392 21.83 0.83 3.97
N ALA A 393 22.55 -0.21 4.42
CA ALA A 393 22.10 -1.59 4.22
C ALA A 393 21.09 -1.98 5.31
N PHE A 394 20.05 -2.70 4.91
CA PHE A 394 19.03 -3.23 5.78
C PHE A 394 18.93 -4.74 5.66
N GLY A 395 18.44 -5.38 6.71
CA GLY A 395 17.96 -6.74 6.72
C GLY A 395 16.63 -6.83 7.44
N GLY A 396 15.92 -7.91 7.19
CA GLY A 396 14.61 -8.17 7.73
C GLY A 396 13.67 -8.77 6.69
N THR A 397 12.66 -9.46 7.17
CA THR A 397 11.62 -10.01 6.29
C THR A 397 10.80 -8.92 5.60
N SER A 398 10.89 -7.67 6.08
CA SER A 398 10.42 -6.46 5.39
C SER A 398 11.03 -6.25 4.01
N CYS A 399 12.25 -6.75 3.74
CA CYS A 399 12.80 -6.72 2.38
C CYS A 399 12.06 -7.69 1.46
N ALA A 400 11.65 -8.83 1.99
CA ALA A 400 11.07 -9.93 1.24
C ALA A 400 9.61 -9.72 0.83
N ALA A 401 8.76 -9.22 1.73
CA ALA A 401 7.32 -9.08 1.45
C ALA A 401 7.01 -8.09 0.30
N PRO A 402 7.55 -6.87 0.24
CA PRO A 402 7.31 -5.96 -0.87
C PRO A 402 7.97 -6.41 -2.18
N LEU A 403 9.10 -7.14 -2.12
CA LEU A 403 9.65 -7.80 -3.32
C LEU A 403 8.68 -8.86 -3.87
N TRP A 404 8.02 -9.64 -3.01
CA TRP A 404 6.96 -10.55 -3.44
C TRP A 404 5.74 -9.82 -3.99
N ALA A 405 5.36 -8.66 -3.43
CA ALA A 405 4.28 -7.85 -3.99
C ALA A 405 4.64 -7.34 -5.40
N GLY A 406 5.88 -6.91 -5.60
CA GLY A 406 6.41 -6.59 -6.93
C GLY A 406 6.40 -7.82 -7.87
N PHE A 407 6.80 -9.00 -7.38
CA PHE A 407 6.74 -10.23 -8.16
C PHE A 407 5.29 -10.58 -8.55
N MET A 408 4.32 -10.43 -7.65
CA MET A 408 2.90 -10.63 -7.96
C MET A 408 2.37 -9.61 -8.99
N ALA A 409 2.93 -8.40 -9.04
CA ALA A 409 2.61 -7.46 -10.12
C ALA A 409 3.11 -7.98 -11.49
N LEU A 410 4.28 -8.65 -11.54
CA LEU A 410 4.74 -9.32 -12.78
C LEU A 410 3.81 -10.48 -13.14
N VAL A 411 3.40 -11.30 -12.17
CA VAL A 411 2.45 -12.41 -12.37
C VAL A 411 1.13 -11.89 -12.92
N ASN A 412 0.54 -10.87 -12.30
CA ASN A 412 -0.74 -10.33 -12.71
C ASN A 412 -0.66 -9.58 -14.06
N GLN A 413 0.47 -8.95 -14.38
CA GLN A 413 0.72 -8.45 -15.74
C GLN A 413 0.69 -9.60 -16.76
N GLN A 414 1.36 -10.74 -16.47
CA GLN A 414 1.35 -11.89 -17.37
C GLN A 414 -0.04 -12.51 -17.48
N ALA A 415 -0.80 -12.61 -16.38
CA ALA A 415 -2.19 -13.05 -16.41
C ALA A 415 -3.03 -12.17 -17.35
N THR A 416 -2.91 -10.85 -17.21
CA THR A 416 -3.57 -9.88 -18.10
C THR A 416 -3.14 -10.05 -19.56
N ASN A 417 -1.84 -10.22 -19.80
CA ASN A 417 -1.32 -10.47 -21.18
C ASN A 417 -1.88 -11.76 -21.78
N ASN A 418 -2.17 -12.74 -20.93
CA ASN A 418 -2.80 -14.00 -21.33
C ASN A 418 -4.35 -13.90 -21.45
N GLY A 419 -4.95 -12.74 -21.15
CA GLY A 419 -6.40 -12.54 -21.13
C GLY A 419 -7.10 -13.15 -19.92
N HIS A 420 -6.39 -13.42 -18.85
CA HIS A 420 -6.89 -14.01 -17.61
C HIS A 420 -7.12 -12.94 -16.52
N ALA A 421 -7.98 -13.25 -15.57
CA ALA A 421 -8.13 -12.47 -14.35
C ALA A 421 -6.83 -12.51 -13.51
N SER A 422 -6.71 -11.61 -12.54
CA SER A 422 -5.65 -11.66 -11.52
C SER A 422 -5.68 -12.98 -10.75
N ILE A 423 -4.56 -13.35 -10.16
CA ILE A 423 -4.45 -14.61 -9.41
C ILE A 423 -5.26 -14.56 -8.10
N GLY A 424 -5.43 -13.37 -7.53
CA GLY A 424 -6.08 -13.20 -6.24
C GLY A 424 -5.25 -13.75 -5.09
N PHE A 425 -5.89 -14.28 -4.05
CA PHE A 425 -5.21 -14.87 -2.90
C PHE A 425 -4.30 -16.02 -3.32
N LEU A 426 -2.99 -15.85 -3.07
CA LEU A 426 -1.93 -16.63 -3.69
C LEU A 426 -1.85 -18.09 -3.18
N ASN A 427 -2.11 -18.32 -1.88
CA ASN A 427 -1.78 -19.60 -1.23
C ASN A 427 -2.41 -20.84 -1.88
N PRO A 428 -3.70 -20.84 -2.27
CA PRO A 428 -4.26 -22.02 -2.95
C PRO A 428 -3.47 -22.43 -4.19
N ALA A 429 -2.99 -21.47 -4.98
CA ALA A 429 -2.25 -21.74 -6.21
C ALA A 429 -0.83 -22.28 -5.93
N ILE A 430 -0.06 -21.66 -5.05
CA ILE A 430 1.31 -22.11 -4.73
C ILE A 430 1.34 -23.46 -4.02
N TYR A 431 0.37 -23.72 -3.13
CA TYR A 431 0.28 -25.02 -2.47
C TYR A 431 -0.20 -26.13 -3.42
N ASN A 432 -0.96 -25.82 -4.46
CA ASN A 432 -1.25 -26.77 -5.53
C ASN A 432 -0.02 -27.09 -6.37
N ILE A 433 0.82 -26.08 -6.67
CA ILE A 433 2.14 -26.30 -7.31
C ILE A 433 3.02 -27.19 -6.42
N ALA A 434 3.09 -26.90 -5.12
CA ALA A 434 3.88 -27.66 -4.16
C ALA A 434 3.52 -29.15 -4.08
N LYS A 435 2.25 -29.49 -4.33
CA LYS A 435 1.75 -30.88 -4.38
C LYS A 435 1.96 -31.55 -5.74
N SER A 436 2.60 -30.91 -6.69
CA SER A 436 2.81 -31.38 -8.06
C SER A 436 4.30 -31.54 -8.40
N ALA A 437 4.58 -32.22 -9.51
CA ALA A 437 5.94 -32.33 -10.03
C ALA A 437 6.53 -30.98 -10.52
N ALA A 438 5.73 -29.92 -10.61
CA ALA A 438 6.19 -28.59 -11.03
C ALA A 438 6.94 -27.86 -9.92
N TYR A 439 6.85 -28.27 -8.66
CA TYR A 439 7.43 -27.60 -7.51
C TYR A 439 8.91 -27.26 -7.71
N THR A 440 9.74 -28.24 -8.02
CA THR A 440 11.20 -28.11 -8.18
C THR A 440 11.62 -27.20 -9.34
N ASN A 441 10.71 -26.94 -10.28
CA ASN A 441 10.94 -25.98 -11.35
C ASN A 441 10.47 -24.56 -11.02
N CYS A 442 9.50 -24.44 -10.11
CA CYS A 442 8.85 -23.19 -9.77
C CYS A 442 9.47 -22.48 -8.57
N PHE A 443 10.13 -23.24 -7.69
CA PHE A 443 10.74 -22.69 -6.48
C PHE A 443 12.21 -23.11 -6.38
N HIS A 444 13.02 -22.21 -5.82
CA HIS A 444 14.32 -22.52 -5.26
C HIS A 444 14.08 -22.98 -3.83
N ASP A 445 14.18 -24.27 -3.61
CA ASP A 445 14.00 -24.90 -2.31
C ASP A 445 15.21 -24.63 -1.41
N THR A 446 15.01 -23.91 -0.31
CA THR A 446 16.06 -23.58 0.64
C THR A 446 16.20 -24.71 1.66
N THR A 447 17.24 -25.50 1.54
CA THR A 447 17.43 -26.74 2.34
C THR A 447 18.52 -26.62 3.41
N THR A 448 19.09 -25.43 3.60
CA THR A 448 20.20 -25.20 4.54
C THR A 448 19.93 -24.01 5.43
N GLY A 449 20.29 -24.18 6.72
CA GLY A 449 20.08 -23.17 7.75
C GLY A 449 18.95 -23.53 8.70
N ASN A 450 18.67 -22.63 9.60
CA ASN A 450 17.63 -22.78 10.62
C ASN A 450 17.23 -21.39 11.15
N ASN A 451 16.16 -21.33 11.93
CA ASN A 451 15.77 -20.14 12.71
C ASN A 451 15.74 -20.44 14.21
N THR A 452 16.67 -21.29 14.67
CA THR A 452 16.80 -21.60 16.10
C THR A 452 17.43 -20.43 16.85
N TRP A 453 17.07 -20.28 18.10
CA TRP A 453 17.62 -19.29 19.03
C TRP A 453 17.50 -19.78 20.48
N SER A 454 17.99 -19.04 21.47
CA SER A 454 18.02 -19.50 22.87
C SER A 454 16.65 -19.87 23.46
N GLY A 455 15.58 -19.24 22.98
CA GLY A 455 14.19 -19.57 23.37
C GLY A 455 13.58 -20.75 22.60
N SER A 456 14.17 -21.16 21.48
CA SER A 456 13.77 -22.29 20.64
C SER A 456 15.01 -22.96 20.02
N PRO A 457 15.83 -23.67 20.83
CA PRO A 457 17.15 -24.15 20.41
C PRO A 457 17.10 -25.37 19.48
N THR A 458 15.95 -25.96 19.23
CA THR A 458 15.77 -27.22 18.47
C THR A 458 14.75 -27.08 17.32
N LEU A 459 14.15 -25.94 17.11
CA LEU A 459 13.10 -25.65 16.11
C LEU A 459 13.34 -24.27 15.51
N PHE A 460 13.28 -24.09 14.19
CA PHE A 460 13.06 -25.03 13.09
C PHE A 460 14.29 -25.05 12.18
N TYR A 461 14.38 -26.09 11.35
CA TYR A 461 15.46 -26.28 10.37
C TYR A 461 14.89 -26.30 8.96
N ALA A 462 15.65 -25.74 8.02
CA ALA A 462 15.37 -25.88 6.60
C ALA A 462 15.45 -27.35 6.17
N THR A 463 14.50 -27.79 5.38
CA THR A 463 14.38 -29.17 4.90
C THR A 463 13.94 -29.19 3.44
N ASN A 464 14.04 -30.34 2.78
CA ASN A 464 13.50 -30.51 1.43
C ASN A 464 11.98 -30.25 1.41
N ASN A 465 11.51 -29.55 0.40
CA ASN A 465 10.14 -29.10 0.21
C ASN A 465 9.73 -28.05 1.25
N TYR A 466 8.49 -28.10 1.74
CA TYR A 466 8.01 -27.12 2.70
C TYR A 466 8.67 -27.24 4.07
N ASP A 467 9.16 -26.12 4.61
CA ASP A 467 9.63 -26.02 6.00
C ASP A 467 9.07 -24.76 6.72
N LEU A 468 9.27 -24.69 8.04
CA LEU A 468 8.77 -23.62 8.88
C LEU A 468 9.79 -22.46 9.03
N VAL A 469 10.65 -22.29 8.06
CA VAL A 469 11.71 -21.28 8.05
C VAL A 469 11.64 -20.43 6.80
N THR A 470 11.45 -21.08 5.64
CA THR A 470 11.38 -20.46 4.31
C THR A 470 10.12 -20.83 3.52
N GLY A 471 9.21 -21.60 4.13
CA GLY A 471 7.99 -22.05 3.47
C GLY A 471 8.28 -22.94 2.27
N LEU A 472 7.74 -22.60 1.12
CA LEU A 472 8.00 -23.27 -0.17
C LEU A 472 9.30 -22.82 -0.84
N GLY A 473 10.07 -21.93 -0.21
CA GLY A 473 11.28 -21.35 -0.78
C GLY A 473 11.02 -20.05 -1.56
N THR A 474 11.97 -19.70 -2.45
CA THR A 474 11.94 -18.45 -3.21
C THR A 474 11.54 -18.68 -4.68
N PRO A 475 11.03 -17.66 -5.40
CA PRO A 475 10.47 -17.84 -6.74
C PRO A 475 11.56 -18.16 -7.77
N ASN A 476 11.38 -19.23 -8.55
CA ASN A 476 12.14 -19.49 -9.76
C ASN A 476 11.44 -18.82 -10.96
N GLY A 477 11.53 -17.53 -10.99
CA GLY A 477 11.23 -16.59 -12.03
C GLY A 477 10.09 -16.93 -12.98
N THR A 478 10.45 -17.01 -14.25
CA THR A 478 9.52 -17.26 -15.35
C THR A 478 8.73 -18.56 -15.18
N ASN A 479 9.32 -19.57 -14.56
CA ASN A 479 8.66 -20.86 -14.35
C ASN A 479 7.45 -20.70 -13.39
N LEU A 480 7.63 -20.01 -12.27
CA LEU A 480 6.54 -19.77 -11.33
C LEU A 480 5.48 -18.83 -11.93
N ILE A 481 5.90 -17.76 -12.63
CA ILE A 481 4.98 -16.87 -13.33
C ILE A 481 4.12 -17.66 -14.31
N ASN A 482 4.71 -18.50 -15.14
CA ASN A 482 3.99 -19.34 -16.09
C ASN A 482 3.06 -20.35 -15.39
N ALA A 483 3.53 -21.02 -14.34
CA ALA A 483 2.73 -21.99 -13.60
C ALA A 483 1.50 -21.35 -12.96
N LEU A 484 1.63 -20.12 -12.42
CA LEU A 484 0.53 -19.37 -11.83
C LEU A 484 -0.45 -18.86 -12.89
N THR A 485 0.02 -18.44 -14.06
CA THR A 485 -0.80 -17.81 -15.09
C THR A 485 -1.33 -18.78 -16.16
N LEU A 486 -0.74 -19.99 -16.25
CA LEU A 486 -1.20 -21.05 -17.15
C LEU A 486 -2.07 -22.08 -16.41
N SER A 487 -1.96 -22.21 -15.09
CA SER A 487 -2.67 -23.17 -14.28
C SER A 487 -4.19 -22.91 -14.08
N GLY A 488 -4.73 -21.93 -14.80
CA GLY A 488 -6.18 -21.67 -14.89
C GLY A 488 -6.84 -22.27 -16.14
N VAL A 489 -6.10 -22.90 -17.04
CA VAL A 489 -6.61 -23.45 -18.31
C VAL A 489 -6.25 -24.91 -18.46
N THR A 490 -6.50 -25.73 -17.48
CA THR A 490 -7.20 -26.96 -17.78
C THR A 490 -8.69 -26.65 -17.61
N ASN A 491 -9.17 -25.75 -18.44
CA ASN A 491 -10.53 -25.95 -18.90
C ASN A 491 -10.51 -27.40 -19.37
N PRO A 492 -11.20 -28.37 -18.71
CA PRO A 492 -11.52 -29.58 -19.44
C PRO A 492 -12.13 -29.02 -20.71
N ILE A 493 -11.70 -29.48 -21.87
CA ILE A 493 -12.43 -29.23 -23.09
C ILE A 493 -13.83 -29.74 -22.75
N ILE A 494 -14.68 -28.83 -22.25
CA ILE A 494 -16.06 -29.15 -22.03
C ILE A 494 -16.56 -29.20 -23.47
N HIS A 495 -16.61 -30.41 -24.00
CA HIS A 495 -17.34 -30.70 -25.23
C HIS A 495 -18.79 -30.40 -24.92
N TYR A 496 -19.18 -29.14 -24.98
CA TYR A 496 -20.57 -28.81 -25.11
C TYR A 496 -20.99 -29.41 -26.45
N SER A 497 -21.89 -30.34 -26.40
CA SER A 497 -22.58 -30.76 -27.66
C SER A 497 -23.16 -29.48 -28.28
N PRO A 498 -22.87 -29.22 -29.54
CA PRO A 498 -23.47 -28.08 -30.21
C PRO A 498 -25.00 -28.15 -30.08
N PRO A 499 -25.68 -27.01 -30.00
CA PRO A 499 -27.15 -27.02 -30.02
C PRO A 499 -27.66 -27.86 -31.21
N PRO A 500 -28.83 -28.50 -31.12
CA PRO A 500 -29.35 -29.25 -32.25
C PRO A 500 -29.62 -28.33 -33.45
N PRO A 501 -29.35 -28.82 -34.70
CA PRO A 501 -29.65 -28.07 -35.92
C PRO A 501 -31.15 -27.77 -36.03
N PRO A 502 -31.55 -26.81 -36.89
CA PRO A 502 -30.77 -26.20 -37.96
C PRO A 502 -29.95 -24.97 -37.50
N TYR A 503 -28.73 -24.87 -37.99
CA TYR A 503 -27.86 -23.70 -37.76
C TYR A 503 -28.08 -22.64 -38.83
N GLY A 504 -28.04 -21.36 -38.42
CA GLY A 504 -28.03 -20.26 -39.36
C GLY A 504 -26.71 -20.24 -40.16
N SER A 505 -26.80 -20.03 -41.46
CA SER A 505 -25.62 -20.03 -42.34
C SER A 505 -24.88 -18.67 -42.40
N THR A 506 -25.42 -17.64 -41.73
CA THR A 506 -24.82 -16.30 -41.70
C THR A 506 -24.98 -15.65 -40.33
N LEU A 507 -24.03 -14.80 -39.95
CA LEU A 507 -24.10 -13.99 -38.72
C LEU A 507 -25.22 -12.93 -38.76
N ALA A 508 -25.78 -12.65 -39.98
CA ALA A 508 -26.88 -11.72 -40.16
C ALA A 508 -28.17 -12.14 -39.42
N THR A 509 -28.32 -13.42 -39.08
CA THR A 509 -29.45 -13.93 -38.28
C THR A 509 -29.43 -13.42 -36.84
N MET A 510 -28.29 -12.88 -36.38
CA MET A 510 -28.11 -12.31 -35.03
C MET A 510 -28.37 -10.80 -34.97
N ASN A 511 -28.61 -10.16 -36.13
CA ASN A 511 -28.93 -8.74 -36.19
C ASN A 511 -30.23 -8.41 -35.47
N GLY A 512 -30.18 -7.43 -34.58
CA GLY A 512 -31.34 -7.02 -33.75
C GLY A 512 -31.56 -7.87 -32.50
N GLY A 513 -30.73 -8.90 -32.25
CA GLY A 513 -30.74 -9.70 -31.03
C GLY A 513 -30.08 -9.00 -29.84
N ASN A 514 -30.38 -9.49 -28.63
CA ASN A 514 -29.69 -9.05 -27.42
C ASN A 514 -28.27 -9.65 -27.40
N PRO A 515 -27.18 -8.83 -27.41
CA PRO A 515 -25.82 -9.34 -27.44
C PRO A 515 -25.29 -9.77 -26.06
N ASN A 516 -26.07 -9.55 -24.98
CA ASN A 516 -25.69 -9.94 -23.64
C ASN A 516 -25.77 -11.44 -23.44
N GLY A 517 -24.75 -12.02 -22.80
CA GLY A 517 -24.68 -13.45 -22.50
C GLY A 517 -23.34 -14.06 -22.90
N THR A 518 -23.22 -15.36 -22.69
CA THR A 518 -22.01 -16.12 -23.05
C THR A 518 -22.05 -16.47 -24.53
N TRP A 519 -20.99 -16.10 -25.27
CA TRP A 519 -20.77 -16.47 -26.64
C TRP A 519 -19.79 -17.64 -26.71
N GLN A 520 -20.13 -18.67 -27.47
CA GLN A 520 -19.31 -19.88 -27.62
C GLN A 520 -19.05 -20.15 -29.12
N LEU A 521 -17.78 -20.44 -29.43
CA LEU A 521 -17.38 -20.92 -30.76
C LEU A 521 -17.36 -22.46 -30.74
N PHE A 522 -18.16 -23.09 -31.58
CA PHE A 522 -18.08 -24.51 -31.81
C PHE A 522 -17.37 -24.79 -33.13
N VAL A 523 -16.35 -25.62 -33.06
CA VAL A 523 -15.61 -26.08 -34.24
C VAL A 523 -15.75 -27.60 -34.30
N LEU A 524 -16.26 -28.12 -35.41
CA LEU A 524 -16.40 -29.54 -35.67
C LEU A 524 -15.43 -29.95 -36.77
N ASP A 525 -14.58 -30.94 -36.51
CA ASP A 525 -13.82 -31.63 -37.55
C ASP A 525 -14.76 -32.75 -38.13
N ASP A 526 -15.07 -32.63 -39.41
CA ASP A 526 -16.02 -33.51 -40.11
C ASP A 526 -15.34 -34.62 -40.93
N ALA A 527 -13.97 -34.71 -40.84
CA ALA A 527 -13.19 -35.69 -41.59
C ALA A 527 -12.26 -36.50 -40.69
N ALA A 528 -12.34 -37.82 -40.78
CA ALA A 528 -11.45 -38.71 -40.02
C ALA A 528 -9.96 -38.51 -40.46
N PHE A 529 -9.07 -38.60 -39.48
CA PHE A 529 -7.60 -38.46 -39.62
C PHE A 529 -7.06 -37.02 -39.89
N ASN A 530 -7.89 -36.00 -39.76
CA ASN A 530 -7.50 -34.62 -39.74
C ASN A 530 -7.48 -34.10 -38.32
N SER A 531 -6.61 -33.15 -38.03
CA SER A 531 -6.58 -32.41 -36.78
C SER A 531 -6.22 -30.96 -37.04
N GLY A 532 -6.81 -30.05 -36.32
CA GLY A 532 -6.54 -28.62 -36.41
C GLY A 532 -6.49 -27.97 -35.03
N ILE A 533 -5.86 -26.81 -34.94
CA ILE A 533 -5.78 -25.98 -33.76
C ILE A 533 -6.08 -24.52 -34.09
N ILE A 534 -6.86 -23.86 -33.27
CA ILE A 534 -6.98 -22.39 -33.28
C ILE A 534 -5.92 -21.86 -32.30
N SER A 535 -4.71 -21.59 -32.81
CA SER A 535 -3.51 -21.31 -31.97
C SER A 535 -3.52 -19.95 -31.31
N ASN A 536 -4.30 -18.97 -31.81
CA ASN A 536 -4.31 -17.59 -31.32
C ASN A 536 -5.67 -17.16 -30.76
N GLY A 537 -6.55 -18.11 -30.41
CA GLY A 537 -7.92 -17.84 -29.99
C GLY A 537 -8.81 -17.34 -31.14
N TRP A 538 -9.98 -16.82 -30.80
CA TRP A 538 -10.90 -16.20 -31.73
C TRP A 538 -11.43 -14.89 -31.14
N ILE A 539 -11.82 -13.96 -32.02
CA ILE A 539 -12.38 -12.66 -31.65
C ILE A 539 -13.75 -12.53 -32.30
N LEU A 540 -14.77 -12.19 -31.50
CA LEU A 540 -16.07 -11.79 -31.97
C LEU A 540 -16.24 -10.28 -31.77
N ALA A 541 -16.32 -9.51 -32.87
CA ALA A 541 -16.63 -8.10 -32.81
C ALA A 541 -18.15 -7.90 -32.93
N LEU A 542 -18.77 -7.33 -31.90
CA LEU A 542 -20.18 -6.97 -31.87
C LEU A 542 -20.32 -5.44 -31.94
N THR A 543 -21.08 -4.96 -32.91
CA THR A 543 -21.45 -3.54 -33.00
C THR A 543 -22.91 -3.42 -32.64
N THR A 544 -23.25 -2.68 -31.60
CA THR A 544 -24.61 -2.45 -31.15
C THR A 544 -25.07 -1.05 -31.56
N ALA A 545 -26.34 -0.93 -31.93
CA ALA A 545 -26.94 0.35 -32.31
C ALA A 545 -27.15 1.27 -31.07
N THR A 546 -27.17 0.68 -29.88
CA THR A 546 -27.19 1.38 -28.58
C THR A 546 -26.15 0.74 -27.67
N PRO A 547 -25.48 1.50 -26.79
CA PRO A 547 -24.55 0.95 -25.82
C PRO A 547 -25.24 -0.13 -24.97
N VAL A 548 -24.61 -1.30 -24.83
CA VAL A 548 -25.13 -2.44 -24.07
C VAL A 548 -24.68 -2.45 -22.61
N GLY A 549 -24.56 -1.32 -22.02
CA GLY A 549 -24.30 -1.11 -20.60
C GLY A 549 -24.27 0.37 -20.30
N PHE A 550 -24.84 0.76 -19.19
CA PHE A 550 -24.65 2.10 -18.65
C PHE A 550 -23.27 2.10 -17.96
N SER A 551 -22.23 2.48 -18.69
CA SER A 551 -20.88 2.62 -18.15
C SER A 551 -20.45 4.07 -18.31
N ALA A 552 -20.11 4.72 -17.23
CA ALA A 552 -19.41 5.99 -17.22
C ALA A 552 -17.90 5.75 -17.18
N ASN A 553 -17.12 6.80 -17.35
CA ASN A 553 -15.68 6.84 -17.08
C ASN A 553 -15.37 8.20 -16.46
N LEU A 554 -15.38 8.27 -15.12
CA LEU A 554 -15.08 9.47 -14.38
C LEU A 554 -13.58 9.61 -14.21
N ASN A 555 -13.05 10.71 -14.68
CA ASN A 555 -11.67 11.11 -14.42
C ASN A 555 -11.66 12.26 -13.42
N LEU A 556 -10.89 12.11 -12.34
CA LEU A 556 -10.69 13.13 -11.30
C LEU A 556 -9.25 13.64 -11.35
N ALA A 557 -9.11 14.97 -11.36
CA ALA A 557 -7.83 15.65 -11.28
C ALA A 557 -7.83 16.67 -10.16
N MET A 558 -6.69 16.86 -9.50
CA MET A 558 -6.48 17.86 -8.46
C MET A 558 -5.23 18.66 -8.76
N THR A 559 -5.30 19.97 -8.54
CA THR A 559 -4.15 20.88 -8.63
C THR A 559 -4.15 21.86 -7.46
N ALA A 560 -2.96 22.32 -7.07
CA ALA A 560 -2.78 23.39 -6.11
C ALA A 560 -2.21 24.63 -6.83
N SER A 561 -2.58 25.82 -6.36
CA SER A 561 -2.08 27.07 -6.93
C SER A 561 -0.62 27.37 -6.61
N VAL A 562 -0.04 26.62 -5.66
CA VAL A 562 1.36 26.71 -5.23
C VAL A 562 1.87 25.33 -4.85
N THR A 563 3.17 25.13 -4.92
CA THR A 563 3.86 23.95 -4.39
C THR A 563 4.41 24.18 -2.97
N THR A 564 4.61 25.45 -2.60
CA THR A 564 5.10 25.85 -1.28
C THR A 564 4.37 27.11 -0.82
N VAL A 565 4.00 27.17 0.46
CA VAL A 565 3.29 28.29 1.07
C VAL A 565 3.76 28.54 2.51
N LEU A 566 3.65 29.77 3.00
CA LEU A 566 3.87 30.06 4.43
C LEU A 566 2.65 29.67 5.27
N VAL A 567 2.91 29.23 6.50
CA VAL A 567 1.86 29.08 7.52
C VAL A 567 1.00 30.35 7.57
N SER A 568 -0.31 30.18 7.68
CA SER A 568 -1.33 31.22 7.72
C SER A 568 -1.56 31.97 6.39
N ASN A 569 -0.88 31.65 5.30
CA ASN A 569 -1.17 32.19 3.99
C ASN A 569 -2.19 31.35 3.23
N ASN A 570 -3.09 32.01 2.52
CA ASN A 570 -4.10 31.32 1.72
C ASN A 570 -3.51 30.82 0.40
N PHE A 571 -3.97 29.66 -0.03
CA PHE A 571 -3.77 29.14 -1.40
C PHE A 571 -5.01 28.37 -1.87
N ASN A 572 -5.04 27.97 -3.14
CA ASN A 572 -6.21 27.31 -3.71
C ASN A 572 -5.91 25.89 -4.15
N TYR A 573 -6.83 24.98 -3.89
CA TYR A 573 -6.97 23.72 -4.60
C TYR A 573 -8.07 23.85 -5.67
N THR A 574 -7.89 23.12 -6.76
CA THR A 574 -8.90 22.93 -7.80
C THR A 574 -9.06 21.45 -8.10
N LEU A 575 -10.26 20.94 -7.86
CA LEU A 575 -10.71 19.62 -8.28
C LEU A 575 -11.43 19.74 -9.61
N THR A 576 -11.12 18.85 -10.54
CA THR A 576 -11.81 18.74 -11.83
C THR A 576 -12.28 17.31 -12.01
N VAL A 577 -13.58 17.10 -12.17
CA VAL A 577 -14.17 15.80 -12.51
C VAL A 577 -14.76 15.86 -13.91
N THR A 578 -14.42 14.86 -14.73
CA THR A 578 -14.94 14.73 -16.12
C THR A 578 -15.52 13.32 -16.31
N ASN A 579 -16.56 13.23 -17.11
CA ASN A 579 -17.12 11.94 -17.55
C ASN A 579 -16.68 11.66 -18.99
N ASN A 580 -15.66 10.85 -19.18
CA ASN A 580 -15.12 10.42 -20.48
C ASN A 580 -15.85 9.18 -21.04
N GLY A 581 -16.82 8.64 -20.29
CA GLY A 581 -17.46 7.38 -20.61
C GLY A 581 -18.52 7.44 -21.71
N PRO A 582 -18.93 6.30 -22.25
CA PRO A 582 -19.95 6.28 -23.29
C PRO A 582 -21.34 6.65 -22.79
N SER A 583 -21.59 6.64 -21.46
CA SER A 583 -22.90 6.94 -20.86
C SER A 583 -22.84 8.13 -19.91
N THR A 584 -23.98 8.80 -19.73
CA THR A 584 -24.15 9.82 -18.72
C THR A 584 -23.95 9.23 -17.33
N SER A 585 -23.15 9.91 -16.49
CA SER A 585 -22.92 9.54 -15.11
C SER A 585 -23.91 10.24 -14.18
N SER A 586 -24.60 9.49 -13.34
CA SER A 586 -25.60 10.03 -12.40
C SER A 586 -25.09 9.94 -10.95
N ASN A 587 -25.56 10.87 -10.11
CA ASN A 587 -25.20 10.97 -8.70
C ASN A 587 -23.67 11.01 -8.48
N VAL A 588 -22.99 11.80 -9.30
CA VAL A 588 -21.53 11.99 -9.16
C VAL A 588 -21.24 12.73 -7.86
N LEU A 589 -20.43 12.11 -7.02
CA LEU A 589 -19.96 12.64 -5.74
C LEU A 589 -18.44 12.65 -5.75
N VAL A 590 -17.84 13.77 -5.41
CA VAL A 590 -16.41 13.90 -5.13
C VAL A 590 -16.24 14.15 -3.64
N SER A 591 -15.48 13.28 -2.99
CA SER A 591 -15.14 13.36 -1.57
C SER A 591 -13.66 13.70 -1.43
N ASP A 592 -13.37 14.85 -0.81
CA ASP A 592 -12.03 15.35 -0.55
C ASP A 592 -11.78 15.34 0.96
N THR A 593 -10.73 14.66 1.38
CA THR A 593 -10.30 14.60 2.79
C THR A 593 -9.12 15.52 2.99
N LEU A 594 -9.40 16.68 3.56
CA LEU A 594 -8.41 17.72 3.81
C LEU A 594 -7.47 17.35 4.96
N PRO A 595 -6.18 17.70 4.88
CA PRO A 595 -5.26 17.60 6.00
C PRO A 595 -5.77 18.28 7.28
N LEU A 596 -5.48 17.71 8.45
CA LEU A 596 -6.03 18.17 9.75
C LEU A 596 -5.78 19.66 10.07
N ASN A 597 -4.63 20.17 9.63
CA ASN A 597 -4.21 21.54 9.94
C ASN A 597 -4.50 22.52 8.78
N LEU A 598 -5.48 22.19 7.95
CA LEU A 598 -5.87 22.97 6.80
C LEU A 598 -7.30 23.48 6.96
N ASN A 599 -7.48 24.78 7.01
CA ASN A 599 -8.79 25.42 7.14
C ASN A 599 -9.32 25.88 5.78
N VAL A 600 -10.53 25.46 5.42
CA VAL A 600 -11.22 26.00 4.24
C VAL A 600 -11.74 27.39 4.53
N VAL A 601 -11.31 28.35 3.73
CA VAL A 601 -11.71 29.77 3.81
C VAL A 601 -12.94 30.01 2.95
N SER A 602 -12.96 29.45 1.74
CA SER A 602 -14.10 29.59 0.81
C SER A 602 -14.07 28.42 -0.20
N SER A 603 -15.23 28.13 -0.78
CA SER A 603 -15.37 27.17 -1.88
C SER A 603 -16.38 27.68 -2.92
N SER A 604 -16.15 27.30 -4.20
CA SER A 604 -17.03 27.61 -5.32
C SER A 604 -17.04 26.44 -6.30
N ALA A 605 -18.21 25.84 -6.47
CA ALA A 605 -18.43 24.77 -7.42
C ALA A 605 -19.06 25.28 -8.73
N GLY A 606 -18.58 24.79 -9.87
CA GLY A 606 -19.16 25.07 -11.17
C GLY A 606 -20.52 24.39 -11.37
N GLN A 607 -20.77 23.28 -10.70
CA GLN A 607 -22.04 22.55 -10.72
C GLN A 607 -22.26 21.88 -9.37
N GLY A 608 -23.52 21.72 -8.98
CA GLY A 608 -23.92 20.99 -7.78
C GLY A 608 -23.75 21.76 -6.49
N SER A 609 -23.55 21.04 -5.38
CA SER A 609 -23.44 21.62 -4.04
C SER A 609 -22.28 21.01 -3.26
N VAL A 610 -21.71 21.82 -2.37
CA VAL A 610 -20.59 21.41 -1.51
C VAL A 610 -21.05 21.38 -0.06
N LEU A 611 -20.82 20.27 0.62
CA LEU A 611 -21.08 20.11 2.04
C LEU A 611 -19.77 19.78 2.75
N ARG A 612 -19.45 20.52 3.79
CA ARG A 612 -18.29 20.26 4.65
C ARG A 612 -18.71 19.69 5.99
N SER A 613 -18.01 18.63 6.44
CA SER A 613 -18.15 18.06 7.77
C SER A 613 -16.74 17.79 8.32
N GLY A 614 -16.27 18.65 9.22
CA GLY A 614 -14.90 18.60 9.70
C GLY A 614 -13.88 18.81 8.58
N GLN A 615 -13.02 17.84 8.35
CA GLN A 615 -12.03 17.84 7.25
C GLN A 615 -12.54 17.19 5.96
N LEU A 616 -13.71 16.57 5.98
CA LEU A 616 -14.31 16.00 4.80
C LEU A 616 -15.10 17.07 4.04
N LEU A 617 -14.80 17.21 2.76
CA LEU A 617 -15.50 18.09 1.82
C LEU A 617 -16.16 17.23 0.75
N ASN A 618 -17.47 17.10 0.82
CA ASN A 618 -18.29 16.36 -0.13
C ASN A 618 -18.88 17.31 -1.17
N TRP A 619 -18.47 17.13 -2.42
CA TRP A 619 -19.01 17.87 -3.55
C TRP A 619 -19.97 16.98 -4.33
N ASN A 620 -21.26 17.17 -4.12
CA ASN A 620 -22.31 16.53 -4.91
C ASN A 620 -22.44 17.25 -6.25
N VAL A 621 -21.81 16.70 -7.27
CA VAL A 621 -21.79 17.21 -8.64
C VAL A 621 -23.12 16.99 -9.33
N GLY A 622 -23.81 15.86 -9.01
CA GLY A 622 -25.05 15.45 -9.64
C GLY A 622 -24.81 14.64 -10.92
N THR A 623 -25.40 15.07 -12.03
CA THR A 623 -25.31 14.35 -13.30
C THR A 623 -24.29 14.99 -14.23
N LEU A 624 -23.38 14.18 -14.79
CA LEU A 624 -22.43 14.59 -15.83
C LEU A 624 -22.75 13.85 -17.14
N ALA A 625 -23.08 14.62 -18.18
CA ALA A 625 -23.22 14.08 -19.53
C ALA A 625 -21.88 13.54 -20.06
N VAL A 626 -21.92 12.75 -21.13
CA VAL A 626 -20.70 12.27 -21.81
C VAL A 626 -19.84 13.45 -22.26
N ASN A 627 -18.56 13.40 -22.00
CA ASN A 627 -17.57 14.46 -22.23
C ASN A 627 -17.84 15.78 -21.48
N ALA A 628 -18.74 15.77 -20.50
CA ALA A 628 -18.94 16.92 -19.63
C ALA A 628 -18.02 16.82 -18.40
N GLY A 629 -17.62 17.99 -17.91
CA GLY A 629 -16.85 18.11 -16.67
C GLY A 629 -17.31 19.28 -15.84
N SER A 630 -16.91 19.28 -14.57
CA SER A 630 -17.15 20.36 -13.62
C SER A 630 -15.93 20.56 -12.74
N GLN A 631 -15.82 21.75 -12.14
CA GLN A 631 -14.72 22.11 -11.27
C GLN A 631 -15.23 22.59 -9.91
N LEU A 632 -14.48 22.25 -8.86
CA LEU A 632 -14.59 22.83 -7.53
C LEU A 632 -13.27 23.52 -7.20
N ALA A 633 -13.32 24.83 -7.02
CA ALA A 633 -12.20 25.59 -6.48
C ALA A 633 -12.47 25.93 -5.01
N PHE A 634 -11.47 25.74 -4.15
CA PHE A 634 -11.58 26.12 -2.75
C PHE A 634 -10.28 26.70 -2.22
N THR A 635 -10.42 27.77 -1.44
CA THR A 635 -9.31 28.47 -0.81
C THR A 635 -9.10 27.90 0.57
N VAL A 636 -7.87 27.58 0.89
CA VAL A 636 -7.47 27.01 2.18
C VAL A 636 -6.36 27.83 2.83
N ARG A 637 -6.24 27.68 4.15
CA ARG A 637 -5.20 28.29 4.97
C ARG A 637 -4.62 27.26 5.93
N PRO A 638 -3.32 26.98 5.87
CA PRO A 638 -2.67 26.07 6.79
C PRO A 638 -2.40 26.74 8.14
N ASP A 639 -2.60 26.01 9.25
CA ASP A 639 -2.32 26.46 10.61
C ASP A 639 -0.99 25.93 11.18
N SER A 640 -0.36 24.96 10.53
CA SER A 640 0.94 24.41 10.91
C SER A 640 1.84 24.20 9.68
N TYR A 641 3.14 24.07 9.92
CA TYR A 641 4.11 23.73 8.87
C TYR A 641 4.17 22.21 8.65
N GLY A 642 4.69 21.81 7.50
CA GLY A 642 4.82 20.43 7.06
C GLY A 642 4.20 20.23 5.68
N ASP A 643 4.29 19.01 5.16
CA ASP A 643 3.68 18.66 3.89
C ASP A 643 2.18 18.42 4.07
N MET A 644 1.40 19.07 3.21
CA MET A 644 -0.06 18.99 3.18
C MET A 644 -0.47 18.14 1.97
N PHE A 645 -0.58 16.83 2.20
CA PHE A 645 -1.11 15.92 1.20
C PHE A 645 -2.64 16.00 1.19
N ASN A 646 -3.19 16.54 0.12
CA ASN A 646 -4.63 16.56 -0.10
C ASN A 646 -5.01 15.50 -1.13
N TYR A 647 -6.10 14.76 -0.89
CA TYR A 647 -6.57 13.73 -1.80
C TYR A 647 -8.09 13.70 -1.88
N ALA A 648 -8.58 13.35 -3.06
CA ALA A 648 -10.01 13.24 -3.33
C ALA A 648 -10.32 11.98 -4.14
N THR A 649 -11.55 11.49 -3.98
CA THR A 649 -12.10 10.37 -4.74
C THR A 649 -13.40 10.77 -5.41
N ALA A 650 -13.69 10.20 -6.59
CA ALA A 650 -14.95 10.36 -7.28
C ALA A 650 -15.73 9.04 -7.28
N SER A 651 -17.06 9.12 -7.10
CA SER A 651 -17.99 8.00 -7.19
C SER A 651 -19.27 8.42 -7.92
N ALA A 652 -20.01 7.46 -8.42
CA ALA A 652 -21.28 7.68 -9.09
C ALA A 652 -22.22 6.47 -8.96
N ALA A 653 -23.52 6.67 -9.17
CA ALA A 653 -24.47 5.57 -9.27
C ALA A 653 -24.37 4.81 -10.60
N THR A 654 -23.87 5.46 -11.66
CA THR A 654 -23.59 4.78 -12.93
C THR A 654 -22.28 4.03 -12.83
N SER A 655 -22.29 2.74 -13.19
CA SER A 655 -21.10 1.89 -13.18
C SER A 655 -19.97 2.50 -14.00
N ASP A 656 -18.77 2.41 -13.48
CA ASP A 656 -17.55 2.93 -14.08
C ASP A 656 -16.48 1.83 -13.99
N ALA A 657 -16.09 1.31 -15.12
CA ALA A 657 -15.15 0.20 -15.20
C ALA A 657 -13.70 0.62 -15.02
N ASN A 658 -13.38 1.92 -15.21
CA ASN A 658 -12.05 2.46 -14.94
C ASN A 658 -12.01 3.05 -13.52
N THR A 659 -11.42 2.32 -12.60
CA THR A 659 -11.30 2.76 -11.20
C THR A 659 -10.07 3.62 -10.96
N ASP A 660 -9.11 3.62 -11.87
CA ASP A 660 -7.78 4.20 -11.68
C ASP A 660 -7.76 5.72 -11.83
N ASP A 661 -8.74 6.30 -12.49
CA ASP A 661 -8.85 7.74 -12.74
C ASP A 661 -9.87 8.47 -11.84
N LYS A 662 -10.42 7.78 -10.85
CA LYS A 662 -11.34 8.34 -9.83
C LYS A 662 -10.63 8.93 -8.61
N PHE A 663 -9.33 8.90 -8.57
CA PHE A 663 -8.52 9.37 -7.45
C PHE A 663 -7.59 10.49 -7.91
N ALA A 664 -7.46 11.52 -7.09
CA ALA A 664 -6.51 12.60 -7.33
C ALA A 664 -5.90 13.07 -6.02
N SER A 665 -4.61 13.38 -6.03
CA SER A 665 -3.91 13.94 -4.88
C SER A 665 -2.91 15.00 -5.30
N VAL A 666 -2.58 15.90 -4.38
CA VAL A 666 -1.52 16.90 -4.56
C VAL A 666 -0.90 17.23 -3.21
N ASN A 667 0.42 17.42 -3.19
CA ASN A 667 1.15 17.88 -2.03
C ASN A 667 1.47 19.36 -2.12
N VAL A 668 1.34 20.07 -0.99
CA VAL A 668 1.82 21.46 -0.80
C VAL A 668 2.67 21.51 0.46
N THR A 669 3.92 21.92 0.33
CA THR A 669 4.82 22.08 1.47
C THR A 669 4.54 23.40 2.17
N VAL A 670 4.15 23.34 3.43
CA VAL A 670 3.93 24.53 4.28
C VAL A 670 5.18 24.78 5.13
N ILE A 671 5.73 25.96 5.01
CA ILE A 671 6.94 26.36 5.73
C ILE A 671 6.64 27.48 6.73
N VAL A 672 7.41 27.54 7.80
CA VAL A 672 7.41 28.68 8.72
C VAL A 672 8.32 29.79 8.17
N ALA A 673 7.91 31.04 8.38
CA ALA A 673 8.78 32.16 8.11
C ALA A 673 9.90 32.20 9.15
N THR A 674 11.00 31.52 8.88
CA THR A 674 12.22 31.72 9.68
C THR A 674 12.79 33.10 9.34
N PRO A 675 13.16 33.89 10.35
CA PRO A 675 13.76 35.20 10.08
C PRO A 675 15.03 35.05 9.23
N PRO A 676 15.22 35.91 8.22
CA PRO A 676 16.44 35.86 7.42
C PRO A 676 17.67 36.04 8.29
N GLN A 677 18.64 35.15 8.14
CA GLN A 677 19.92 35.27 8.82
C GLN A 677 20.84 36.22 8.03
N ILE A 678 21.17 37.32 8.62
CA ILE A 678 22.07 38.32 8.06
C ILE A 678 23.47 38.13 8.64
N SER A 679 24.47 38.01 7.77
CA SER A 679 25.89 37.92 8.12
C SER A 679 26.64 39.02 7.37
N GLY A 680 27.41 39.82 8.08
CA GLY A 680 28.23 40.90 7.53
C GLY A 680 27.40 42.10 7.07
N ILE A 681 27.43 43.16 7.84
CA ILE A 681 26.95 44.50 7.47
C ILE A 681 28.19 45.37 7.30
N PHE A 682 28.41 45.88 6.09
CA PHE A 682 29.56 46.69 5.76
C PHE A 682 29.11 47.99 5.08
N THR A 683 29.78 49.08 5.45
CA THR A 683 29.84 50.28 4.63
C THR A 683 31.13 50.26 3.83
N SER A 684 31.05 50.26 2.50
CA SER A 684 32.24 50.29 1.65
C SER A 684 32.87 51.68 1.71
N THR A 685 34.14 51.78 1.30
CA THR A 685 34.93 53.01 1.28
C THR A 685 34.32 54.16 0.46
N ASN A 686 33.35 53.86 -0.41
CA ASN A 686 32.55 54.80 -1.19
C ASN A 686 31.19 55.11 -0.56
N GLY A 687 30.91 54.63 0.68
CA GLY A 687 29.67 54.88 1.41
C GLY A 687 28.48 53.99 1.03
N ALA A 688 28.65 53.01 0.15
CA ALA A 688 27.59 52.10 -0.18
C ALA A 688 27.35 51.12 1.01
N PHE A 689 26.10 50.82 1.27
CA PHE A 689 25.69 49.84 2.30
C PHE A 689 25.61 48.42 1.72
N GLN A 690 26.23 47.45 2.39
CA GLN A 690 26.13 46.05 2.01
C GLN A 690 25.67 45.18 3.17
N LEU A 691 24.83 44.18 2.86
CA LEU A 691 24.45 43.10 3.76
C LEU A 691 24.44 41.75 3.01
N THR A 692 24.79 40.71 3.70
CA THR A 692 24.76 39.36 3.20
C THR A 692 23.62 38.58 3.90
N VAL A 693 22.74 37.97 3.14
CA VAL A 693 21.70 37.08 3.65
C VAL A 693 22.13 35.64 3.39
N LEU A 694 22.15 34.80 4.41
CA LEU A 694 22.60 33.42 4.34
C LEU A 694 21.46 32.40 4.26
N SER A 695 20.34 32.67 4.89
CA SER A 695 19.20 31.76 4.99
C SER A 695 17.90 32.54 5.27
N PRO A 696 16.73 31.95 5.09
CA PRO A 696 16.40 30.63 4.53
C PRO A 696 16.58 30.59 3.01
N ALA A 697 16.65 29.41 2.41
CA ALA A 697 16.77 29.21 0.95
C ALA A 697 15.41 29.41 0.23
N VAL A 698 14.72 30.49 0.55
CA VAL A 698 13.46 30.95 -0.06
C VAL A 698 13.60 32.42 -0.44
N PRO A 699 12.83 32.95 -1.40
CA PRO A 699 12.91 34.33 -1.80
C PRO A 699 12.87 35.26 -0.58
N THR A 700 13.85 36.12 -0.46
CA THR A 700 13.97 37.10 0.64
C THR A 700 13.96 38.50 0.07
N VAL A 701 13.09 39.33 0.62
CA VAL A 701 12.91 40.72 0.21
C VAL A 701 13.70 41.62 1.14
N ILE A 702 14.58 42.45 0.58
CA ILE A 702 15.19 43.54 1.30
C ILE A 702 14.33 44.77 1.17
N GLN A 703 13.95 45.33 2.31
CA GLN A 703 13.20 46.58 2.39
C GLN A 703 14.07 47.68 3.00
N ALA A 704 13.83 48.90 2.54
CA ALA A 704 14.42 50.10 3.12
C ALA A 704 13.39 51.09 3.59
N SER A 705 13.74 51.86 4.64
CA SER A 705 12.90 52.92 5.19
C SER A 705 13.78 54.07 5.66
N THR A 706 13.25 55.29 5.63
CA THR A 706 13.89 56.50 6.18
C THR A 706 13.30 56.90 7.54
N ASN A 707 12.18 56.25 7.95
CA ASN A 707 11.43 56.63 9.15
C ASN A 707 10.98 55.45 10.02
N LEU A 708 11.40 54.22 9.68
CA LEU A 708 11.02 52.95 10.34
C LEU A 708 9.53 52.58 10.28
N VAL A 709 8.71 53.40 9.60
CA VAL A 709 7.27 53.20 9.45
C VAL A 709 6.95 52.75 8.02
N ASN A 710 7.41 53.52 7.04
CA ASN A 710 7.16 53.24 5.63
C ASN A 710 8.31 52.45 5.04
N TRP A 711 8.06 51.19 4.70
CA TRP A 711 9.05 50.26 4.15
C TRP A 711 8.78 50.04 2.67
N VAL A 712 9.82 50.14 1.85
CA VAL A 712 9.74 49.93 0.39
C VAL A 712 10.65 48.72 0.04
N ASN A 713 10.11 47.81 -0.80
CA ASN A 713 10.88 46.72 -1.38
C ASN A 713 11.94 47.29 -2.33
N ILE A 714 13.19 46.98 -2.10
CA ILE A 714 14.31 47.50 -2.89
C ILE A 714 15.11 46.40 -3.58
N TYR A 715 15.01 45.15 -3.09
CA TYR A 715 15.68 43.99 -3.69
C TYR A 715 15.00 42.70 -3.27
N THR A 716 15.00 41.73 -4.15
CA THR A 716 14.50 40.38 -3.84
C THR A 716 15.44 39.31 -4.48
N ASN A 717 15.86 38.34 -3.69
CA ASN A 717 16.65 37.20 -4.20
C ASN A 717 16.54 36.02 -3.24
N THR A 718 16.98 34.85 -3.69
CA THR A 718 17.06 33.63 -2.85
C THR A 718 18.43 33.53 -2.20
N PRO A 719 18.54 33.46 -0.85
CA PRO A 719 19.82 33.27 -0.16
C PRO A 719 20.56 31.98 -0.57
N PRO A 720 21.93 31.97 -0.51
CA PRO A 720 22.76 33.08 -0.02
C PRO A 720 23.01 34.15 -1.08
N PHE A 721 22.91 35.42 -0.71
CA PHE A 721 23.26 36.54 -1.58
C PHE A 721 23.80 37.74 -0.78
N THR A 722 24.56 38.62 -1.47
CA THR A 722 24.97 39.91 -0.94
C THR A 722 24.20 41.01 -1.68
N PHE A 723 23.50 41.85 -0.93
CA PHE A 723 22.81 43.02 -1.42
C PHE A 723 23.68 44.26 -1.20
N THR A 724 23.74 45.17 -2.18
CA THR A 724 24.44 46.43 -2.12
C THR A 724 23.51 47.59 -2.47
N ASP A 725 23.34 48.57 -1.56
CA ASP A 725 22.65 49.82 -1.86
C ASP A 725 23.68 50.90 -2.10
N SER A 726 23.94 51.19 -3.38
CA SER A 726 24.84 52.25 -3.82
C SER A 726 24.29 53.65 -3.55
N ASN A 727 22.96 53.77 -3.33
CA ASN A 727 22.28 55.05 -3.06
C ASN A 727 22.17 55.33 -1.56
N ALA A 728 22.74 54.52 -0.68
CA ALA A 728 22.64 54.70 0.77
C ALA A 728 23.05 56.11 1.24
N THR A 729 24.08 56.69 0.65
CA THR A 729 24.62 58.02 0.96
C THR A 729 23.67 59.18 0.58
N SER A 730 22.69 58.94 -0.26
CA SER A 730 21.71 59.94 -0.65
C SER A 730 20.64 60.25 0.43
N TYR A 731 20.67 59.47 1.52
CA TYR A 731 19.71 59.61 2.62
C TYR A 731 20.41 59.98 3.92
N LYS A 732 19.81 60.89 4.67
CA LYS A 732 20.32 61.30 5.99
C LYS A 732 20.27 60.16 7.02
N SER A 733 19.25 59.29 6.89
CA SER A 733 19.10 58.03 7.64
C SER A 733 18.38 57.04 6.76
N ARG A 734 18.89 55.80 6.69
CA ARG A 734 18.28 54.70 5.94
C ARG A 734 18.41 53.43 6.72
N PHE A 735 17.29 52.78 6.97
CA PHE A 735 17.12 51.54 7.72
C PHE A 735 16.83 50.41 6.78
N TYR A 736 17.31 49.22 7.07
CA TYR A 736 17.10 48.04 6.26
C TYR A 736 16.53 46.89 7.08
N ARG A 737 15.69 46.08 6.47
CA ARG A 737 15.27 44.77 7.02
C ARG A 737 15.15 43.74 5.91
N ALA A 738 15.33 42.48 6.25
CA ALA A 738 15.09 41.37 5.37
C ALA A 738 13.84 40.61 5.83
N LEU A 739 12.98 40.27 4.92
CA LEU A 739 11.75 39.55 5.16
C LEU A 739 11.69 38.38 4.18
N VAL A 740 11.20 37.22 4.64
CA VAL A 740 10.81 36.14 3.72
C VAL A 740 9.64 36.63 2.88
N GLY A 741 9.79 36.57 1.56
CA GLY A 741 8.74 36.92 0.59
C GLY A 741 8.41 35.70 -0.24
N LEU A 742 7.20 35.25 -0.20
CA LEU A 742 6.61 34.27 -1.13
C LEU A 742 5.54 34.96 -1.93
#